data_872bc7cf29b737a73e097e00d6a5f4da
#
_entry.id   872bc7cf29b737a73e097e00d6a5f4da
#
_cell.length_a   1.000
_cell.length_b   1.000
_cell.length_c   1.000
_cell.angle_alpha   90.00
_cell.angle_beta   90.00
_cell.angle_gamma   90.00
#
_symmetry.space_group_name_H-M   'P 1'
#
loop_
_entity.id
_entity.type
_entity.pdbx_description
1 polymer ?
#
loop_
_entity_poly.entity_id
_entity_poly.type
_entity_poly.pdbx_seq_one_letter_code
_entity_poly.pdbx_strand_id
1 'polypeptide(L)'
;MRLMVLLAFAARGARALRSGGGARARLPSLRSPRPSLGPRRTSTLDQPAVRPFLGAGEALPSKYDFSTEASLYAWWEAQGLFEPSDAEHPRGAYTCPMPPPNVTGRLHLGHAMFVALQDILARFHRARGRPTLWLPGTDHAGIATQLLVERALASEGSPSRTELGRDKFLERVWRWKDENGGAITSQMRRLGASADWSREKFTLDDDMSRAVTEAFVRLHEKGLVYRGSRMVNWSPNLGTAVSDLEVEFEEREGLLYYFKYGVAGSDDFLPVATSRPETILGDTAVCVNPADDRYAHLVGKECVVPMSGGRTVPILADDYVDIEFGTGALKVTPGHDANDYEIGLRQDLPVINILNGDGTLNDNGGAYAGLDRFACRKQIWADMDEAGLVIKTEKYASRVPISQRGGEVIEPLVSTQWFVNTTVMGARGVDAVRNGDIKIVPKRFEKEWYNWLENIQDWCVSRQLWWGHQIPVWYAAGHDGYFCARSEDDARTQARAAGVDDATALARDPDVLDTWFSSGLWPFATVGWPDETPDFSKFYPATCLETGYDILFFWVARMVMMGLEFTGKSPFEVIYMHGLVRDKNNEKMSKTKGNVVDPLDVVDEFGADALRFSLVTGVTPGQDVPLSMDKVKENRNFCNKIWNAARFLEPKLAGATPSDGPIQAAELAAMPVFERYIVSKAHECAEASAAALEDYAIGDAGRRAYEFFYNEFADWYVEVSKTRSGDDVEASQRALAYAFEVCLKLIHPFMPHVTEFLWQKLYNGAGDETAALMAAPYPALEGAALASDADAVRLMESWKGLVRALRNIRAEYGIEPAVKTGPTIVCEDAALAALITAELKALALLSKVDPDRVAVVAARADANIDADAVQLVVADGLEVYLPQADLAKDVAKELDRLGRQAEKIAKDIAGLEGRLKNPGFADKAPPKVVDETRAQLAEKVEQKATLDASIADLEASK
;
A
#
# COMPACT_ATOMS: atom_id res chain seq x y z
N MET A 1 41.89 -23.59 4.57
CA MET A 1 42.55 -23.82 3.22
C MET A 1 42.07 -22.81 2.16
N ARG A 2 40.83 -22.32 2.17
CA ARG A 2 40.38 -21.26 1.24
C ARG A 2 40.89 -19.84 1.55
N LEU A 3 41.24 -19.55 2.80
CA LEU A 3 41.91 -18.30 3.20
C LEU A 3 43.35 -18.19 2.61
N MET A 4 44.05 -19.31 2.38
CA MET A 4 45.39 -19.33 1.75
C MET A 4 45.38 -19.02 0.25
N VAL A 5 44.30 -19.27 -0.48
CA VAL A 5 44.24 -19.04 -1.93
C VAL A 5 43.99 -17.56 -2.25
N LEU A 6 43.27 -16.82 -1.41
CA LEU A 6 43.11 -15.37 -1.56
C LEU A 6 44.38 -14.59 -1.23
N LEU A 7 45.21 -15.10 -0.30
CA LEU A 7 46.49 -14.50 0.06
C LEU A 7 47.60 -14.74 -0.99
N ALA A 8 47.50 -15.81 -1.79
CA ALA A 8 48.46 -16.09 -2.88
C ALA A 8 48.31 -15.12 -4.07
N PHE A 9 47.16 -14.53 -4.31
CA PHE A 9 46.97 -13.52 -5.35
C PHE A 9 47.51 -12.14 -4.95
N ALA A 10 47.47 -11.77 -3.67
CA ALA A 10 48.05 -10.52 -3.18
C ALA A 10 49.56 -10.52 -3.21
N ALA A 11 50.22 -11.70 -3.01
CA ALA A 11 51.68 -11.84 -2.99
C ALA A 11 52.31 -11.86 -4.40
N ARG A 12 51.60 -12.14 -5.46
CA ARG A 12 52.12 -12.10 -6.85
C ARG A 12 52.16 -10.71 -7.46
N GLY A 13 51.34 -9.74 -6.99
CA GLY A 13 51.39 -8.35 -7.42
C GLY A 13 52.58 -7.53 -6.93
N ALA A 14 53.26 -7.98 -5.83
CA ALA A 14 54.32 -7.24 -5.18
C ALA A 14 55.72 -7.55 -5.73
N ARG A 15 55.90 -8.49 -6.68
CA ARG A 15 57.25 -8.89 -7.21
C ARG A 15 57.60 -8.24 -8.55
N ALA A 16 56.77 -7.43 -9.15
CA ALA A 16 57.02 -6.82 -10.46
C ALA A 16 57.51 -5.35 -10.40
N LEU A 17 57.78 -4.78 -9.21
CA LEU A 17 58.25 -3.39 -9.06
C LEU A 17 59.47 -3.31 -8.15
N ARG A 18 60.60 -3.95 -8.57
CA ARG A 18 61.95 -3.64 -8.05
C ARG A 18 62.92 -3.53 -9.19
N SER A 19 62.95 -2.38 -9.85
CA SER A 19 64.16 -1.76 -10.43
C SER A 19 63.80 -0.35 -10.88
N GLY A 20 64.39 0.68 -10.22
CA GLY A 20 64.35 2.07 -10.71
C GLY A 20 64.04 3.10 -9.63
N GLY A 21 65.04 3.78 -9.20
CA GLY A 21 65.24 4.84 -8.25
C GLY A 21 64.13 5.85 -7.93
N GLY A 22 64.14 6.13 -6.67
CA GLY A 22 63.97 7.40 -6.01
C GLY A 22 62.82 8.36 -6.43
N ALA A 23 61.68 8.26 -5.80
CA ALA A 23 60.88 9.42 -5.36
C ALA A 23 59.77 8.89 -4.43
N ARG A 24 59.67 9.40 -3.20
CA ARG A 24 58.53 9.16 -2.32
C ARG A 24 57.28 9.80 -2.92
N ALA A 25 56.52 9.05 -3.75
CA ALA A 25 55.16 9.40 -4.11
C ALA A 25 54.25 8.89 -2.98
N ARG A 26 53.66 9.80 -2.22
CA ARG A 26 52.50 9.51 -1.39
C ARG A 26 51.43 8.89 -2.31
N LEU A 27 51.02 7.66 -2.05
CA LEU A 27 49.81 7.09 -2.64
C LEU A 27 48.63 8.02 -2.32
N PRO A 28 47.89 8.48 -3.29
CA PRO A 28 46.69 9.26 -3.03
C PRO A 28 45.71 8.31 -2.30
N SER A 29 45.20 8.77 -1.17
CA SER A 29 44.00 8.22 -0.58
C SER A 29 42.95 8.10 -1.71
N LEU A 30 42.40 6.91 -1.95
CA LEU A 30 41.27 6.66 -2.81
C LEU A 30 40.03 7.33 -2.20
N ARG A 31 40.03 8.67 -2.19
CA ARG A 31 38.81 9.46 -2.30
C ARG A 31 38.60 9.62 -3.80
N SER A 32 37.76 8.78 -4.39
CA SER A 32 37.12 9.18 -5.63
C SER A 32 36.44 10.51 -5.34
N PRO A 33 36.72 11.59 -6.07
CA PRO A 33 35.90 12.77 -5.97
C PRO A 33 34.53 12.35 -6.46
N ARG A 34 33.58 12.17 -5.54
CA ARG A 34 32.17 12.31 -5.94
C ARG A 34 32.08 13.69 -6.56
N PRO A 35 31.45 13.85 -7.73
CA PRO A 35 31.13 15.18 -8.20
C PRO A 35 30.38 15.83 -7.04
N SER A 36 30.90 16.98 -6.57
CA SER A 36 30.15 17.87 -5.70
C SER A 36 28.75 17.92 -6.30
N LEU A 37 27.73 17.65 -5.49
CA LEU A 37 26.36 17.95 -5.87
C LEU A 37 26.37 19.38 -6.39
N GLY A 38 26.37 19.52 -7.71
CA GLY A 38 26.13 20.77 -8.39
C GLY A 38 24.77 21.28 -7.92
N PRO A 39 24.46 22.56 -8.12
CA PRO A 39 23.25 23.14 -7.63
C PRO A 39 22.11 22.19 -7.95
N ARG A 40 21.30 21.86 -6.91
CA ARG A 40 20.17 20.91 -6.89
C ARG A 40 19.56 20.82 -8.28
N ARG A 41 19.47 19.63 -8.85
CA ARG A 41 18.69 19.40 -10.07
C ARG A 41 17.29 19.90 -9.77
N THR A 42 16.93 21.04 -10.37
CA THR A 42 15.57 21.47 -10.52
C THR A 42 14.74 20.27 -11.00
N SER A 43 13.56 20.09 -10.42
CA SER A 43 12.61 19.05 -10.77
C SER A 43 12.57 18.85 -12.29
N THR A 44 12.36 17.61 -12.75
CA THR A 44 12.15 17.29 -14.18
C THR A 44 10.92 17.97 -14.80
N LEU A 45 10.27 18.85 -14.05
CA LEU A 45 9.29 19.83 -14.47
C LEU A 45 10.01 21.19 -14.74
N ASP A 46 10.96 21.18 -15.69
CA ASP A 46 11.60 22.40 -16.24
C ASP A 46 10.60 23.24 -17.08
N GLN A 47 9.45 23.54 -16.50
CA GLN A 47 8.61 24.63 -16.97
C GLN A 47 8.67 25.73 -15.92
N PRO A 48 8.88 27.01 -16.33
CA PRO A 48 8.73 28.12 -15.40
C PRO A 48 7.36 27.99 -14.76
N ALA A 49 7.27 28.30 -13.46
CA ALA A 49 6.02 28.25 -12.68
C ALA A 49 4.96 29.15 -13.34
N VAL A 50 4.39 28.64 -14.44
CA VAL A 50 3.23 29.25 -15.07
C VAL A 50 2.08 28.94 -14.13
N ARG A 51 1.43 29.97 -13.62
CA ARG A 51 0.21 29.79 -12.82
C ARG A 51 -0.74 28.89 -13.58
N PRO A 52 -1.14 27.75 -13.01
CA PRO A 52 -2.08 26.84 -13.67
C PRO A 52 -3.51 27.37 -13.64
N PHE A 53 -3.71 28.60 -13.17
CA PHE A 53 -5.02 29.17 -12.88
C PHE A 53 -5.51 30.07 -14.02
N LEU A 54 -6.82 30.04 -14.24
CA LEU A 54 -7.50 30.91 -15.17
C LEU A 54 -7.27 32.38 -14.81
N GLY A 55 -7.10 33.23 -15.81
CA GLY A 55 -6.97 34.68 -15.62
C GLY A 55 -8.17 35.28 -14.90
N ALA A 56 -7.97 36.45 -14.29
CA ALA A 56 -9.07 37.20 -13.70
C ALA A 56 -10.11 37.51 -14.80
N GLY A 57 -11.37 37.06 -14.61
CA GLY A 57 -12.47 37.26 -15.56
C GLY A 57 -12.70 36.10 -16.55
N GLU A 58 -11.83 35.11 -16.67
CA GLU A 58 -12.10 33.91 -17.45
C GLU A 58 -13.07 32.99 -16.72
N ALA A 59 -14.21 32.61 -17.34
CA ALA A 59 -15.19 31.71 -16.74
C ALA A 59 -14.66 30.27 -16.68
N LEU A 60 -15.09 29.51 -15.66
CA LEU A 60 -14.77 28.09 -15.55
C LEU A 60 -15.27 27.30 -16.78
N PRO A 61 -14.40 26.50 -17.45
CA PRO A 61 -14.81 25.68 -18.59
C PRO A 61 -15.86 24.63 -18.21
N SER A 62 -16.48 24.03 -19.23
CA SER A 62 -17.60 23.10 -19.03
C SER A 62 -17.22 21.81 -18.29
N LYS A 63 -15.95 21.44 -18.28
CA LYS A 63 -15.41 20.26 -17.61
C LYS A 63 -14.10 20.60 -16.92
N TYR A 64 -13.78 19.89 -15.87
CA TYR A 64 -12.45 19.93 -15.24
C TYR A 64 -11.40 19.33 -16.18
N ASP A 65 -10.32 20.09 -16.36
CA ASP A 65 -9.14 19.69 -17.14
C ASP A 65 -8.03 19.23 -16.19
N PHE A 66 -7.93 17.93 -15.99
CA PHE A 66 -6.91 17.34 -15.11
C PHE A 66 -5.48 17.38 -15.71
N SER A 67 -5.30 17.82 -16.96
CA SER A 67 -3.95 18.06 -17.50
C SER A 67 -3.23 19.19 -16.77
N THR A 68 -3.98 20.04 -16.05
CA THR A 68 -3.43 21.14 -15.21
C THR A 68 -2.80 20.67 -13.90
N GLU A 69 -3.05 19.42 -13.48
CA GLU A 69 -2.58 18.88 -12.19
C GLU A 69 -1.07 18.95 -12.02
N ALA A 70 -0.30 18.63 -13.07
CA ALA A 70 1.16 18.69 -13.03
C ALA A 70 1.69 20.13 -12.82
N SER A 71 1.07 21.11 -13.47
CA SER A 71 1.46 22.53 -13.32
C SER A 71 1.10 23.06 -11.93
N LEU A 72 -0.04 22.64 -11.40
CA LEU A 72 -0.47 22.96 -10.04
C LEU A 72 0.47 22.38 -8.99
N TYR A 73 0.89 21.13 -9.18
CA TYR A 73 1.85 20.49 -8.30
C TYR A 73 3.20 21.24 -8.29
N ALA A 74 3.72 21.60 -9.45
CA ALA A 74 4.95 22.37 -9.57
C ALA A 74 4.83 23.75 -8.88
N TRP A 75 3.64 24.36 -8.90
CA TRP A 75 3.40 25.59 -8.17
C TRP A 75 3.46 25.39 -6.65
N TRP A 76 2.84 24.33 -6.09
CA TRP A 76 2.96 24.01 -4.65
C TRP A 76 4.41 23.81 -4.21
N GLU A 77 5.17 23.03 -4.99
CA GLU A 77 6.58 22.74 -4.69
C GLU A 77 7.44 24.03 -4.72
N ALA A 78 7.21 24.90 -5.72
CA ALA A 78 7.93 26.17 -5.84
C ALA A 78 7.62 27.17 -4.71
N GLN A 79 6.44 27.06 -4.07
CA GLN A 79 6.06 27.89 -2.92
C GLN A 79 6.58 27.32 -1.58
N GLY A 80 7.26 26.16 -1.56
CA GLY A 80 7.76 25.55 -0.34
C GLY A 80 6.66 24.99 0.58
N LEU A 81 5.44 24.75 0.08
CA LEU A 81 4.28 24.36 0.89
C LEU A 81 4.39 22.95 1.51
N PHE A 82 5.37 22.16 1.09
CA PHE A 82 5.58 20.81 1.59
C PHE A 82 6.52 20.76 2.80
N GLU A 83 7.27 21.83 3.04
CA GLU A 83 8.21 21.90 4.15
C GLU A 83 7.46 22.13 5.48
N PRO A 84 7.96 21.54 6.58
CA PRO A 84 7.37 21.75 7.89
C PRO A 84 7.53 23.20 8.33
N SER A 85 6.47 23.79 8.89
CA SER A 85 6.50 25.14 9.44
C SER A 85 7.37 25.21 10.71
N ASP A 86 7.82 26.40 11.06
CA ASP A 86 8.51 26.69 12.32
C ASP A 86 7.55 26.97 13.48
N ALA A 87 6.24 26.88 13.27
CA ALA A 87 5.23 27.11 14.29
C ALA A 87 5.37 26.10 15.45
N GLU A 88 5.10 26.58 16.67
CA GLU A 88 4.93 25.69 17.80
C GLU A 88 3.48 25.18 17.84
N HIS A 89 3.31 23.92 18.20
CA HIS A 89 1.99 23.32 18.37
C HIS A 89 1.95 22.51 19.68
N PRO A 90 0.84 22.53 20.47
CA PRO A 90 0.76 21.82 21.76
C PRO A 90 1.03 20.31 21.66
N ARG A 91 0.69 19.68 20.54
CA ARG A 91 0.94 18.25 20.25
C ARG A 91 2.27 17.99 19.54
N GLY A 92 3.16 18.98 19.45
CA GLY A 92 4.41 18.88 18.68
C GLY A 92 4.21 18.71 17.17
N ALA A 93 5.28 18.34 16.48
CA ALA A 93 5.22 18.07 15.05
C ALA A 93 4.44 16.80 14.73
N TYR A 94 3.83 16.77 13.53
CA TYR A 94 3.39 15.52 12.92
C TYR A 94 4.49 15.00 12.00
N THR A 95 4.96 13.78 12.24
CA THR A 95 6.01 13.16 11.45
C THR A 95 5.54 11.81 10.93
N CYS A 96 5.70 11.60 9.62
CA CYS A 96 5.41 10.34 8.95
C CYS A 96 6.60 10.00 8.02
N PRO A 97 7.45 9.02 8.37
CA PRO A 97 8.46 8.53 7.45
C PRO A 97 7.80 7.66 6.38
N MET A 98 8.05 7.99 5.11
CA MET A 98 7.54 7.22 3.97
C MET A 98 8.24 5.85 3.91
N PRO A 99 7.52 4.73 3.69
CA PRO A 99 8.16 3.49 3.31
C PRO A 99 8.97 3.71 2.03
N PRO A 100 10.31 3.60 2.07
CA PRO A 100 11.12 3.95 0.92
C PRO A 100 10.95 2.92 -0.19
N PRO A 101 10.38 3.25 -1.37
CA PRO A 101 10.26 2.30 -2.44
C PRO A 101 11.60 1.82 -2.95
N ASN A 102 11.66 0.53 -3.29
CA ASN A 102 12.82 -0.11 -3.87
C ASN A 102 13.13 0.47 -5.26
N VAL A 103 14.41 0.75 -5.56
CA VAL A 103 14.86 1.24 -6.88
C VAL A 103 14.85 0.14 -7.96
N THR A 104 13.82 -0.68 -7.97
CA THR A 104 13.63 -1.84 -8.84
C THR A 104 12.78 -1.56 -10.08
N GLY A 105 12.35 -0.32 -10.29
CA GLY A 105 11.55 0.11 -11.42
C GLY A 105 10.35 0.97 -11.03
N ARG A 106 9.34 1.04 -11.92
CA ARG A 106 8.16 1.88 -11.71
C ARG A 106 7.27 1.42 -10.55
N LEU A 107 6.57 2.37 -9.95
CA LEU A 107 5.56 2.13 -8.93
C LEU A 107 4.34 1.39 -9.51
N HIS A 108 3.60 0.70 -8.64
CA HIS A 108 2.33 0.06 -8.92
C HIS A 108 1.21 0.64 -8.03
N LEU A 109 -0.04 0.22 -8.23
CA LEU A 109 -1.20 0.76 -7.51
C LEU A 109 -1.12 0.63 -5.98
N GLY A 110 -0.41 -0.39 -5.46
CA GLY A 110 -0.14 -0.48 -4.02
C GLY A 110 0.66 0.70 -3.48
N HIS A 111 1.65 1.18 -4.27
CA HIS A 111 2.39 2.39 -3.92
C HIS A 111 1.52 3.67 -4.02
N ALA A 112 0.61 3.74 -5.01
CA ALA A 112 -0.33 4.86 -5.10
C ALA A 112 -1.26 4.94 -3.88
N MET A 113 -1.59 3.79 -3.27
CA MET A 113 -2.41 3.71 -2.07
C MET A 113 -1.70 4.31 -0.86
N PHE A 114 -0.46 3.90 -0.54
CA PHE A 114 0.24 4.46 0.60
C PHE A 114 0.53 5.97 0.40
N VAL A 115 0.85 6.38 -0.84
CA VAL A 115 1.02 7.81 -1.16
C VAL A 115 -0.25 8.58 -0.84
N ALA A 116 -1.43 8.07 -1.24
CA ALA A 116 -2.70 8.73 -0.96
C ALA A 116 -3.00 8.80 0.55
N LEU A 117 -2.83 7.68 1.28
CA LEU A 117 -3.12 7.60 2.72
C LEU A 117 -2.24 8.54 3.55
N GLN A 118 -0.92 8.52 3.30
CA GLN A 118 0.03 9.37 4.01
C GLN A 118 -0.16 10.85 3.68
N ASP A 119 -0.41 11.18 2.41
CA ASP A 119 -0.65 12.55 1.98
C ASP A 119 -1.92 13.15 2.61
N ILE A 120 -2.99 12.34 2.74
CA ILE A 120 -4.23 12.76 3.42
C ILE A 120 -3.94 13.15 4.86
N LEU A 121 -3.21 12.32 5.60
CA LEU A 121 -2.84 12.62 6.99
C LEU A 121 -1.92 13.83 7.08
N ALA A 122 -0.92 13.93 6.19
CA ALA A 122 0.00 15.07 6.15
C ALA A 122 -0.76 16.39 5.87
N ARG A 123 -1.65 16.43 4.87
CA ARG A 123 -2.49 17.61 4.57
C ARG A 123 -3.43 17.95 5.72
N PHE A 124 -4.03 16.95 6.35
CA PHE A 124 -4.92 17.16 7.50
C PHE A 124 -4.18 17.80 8.67
N HIS A 125 -3.03 17.26 9.09
CA HIS A 125 -2.27 17.81 10.21
C HIS A 125 -1.66 19.18 9.88
N ARG A 126 -1.24 19.41 8.62
CA ARG A 126 -0.80 20.74 8.16
C ARG A 126 -1.93 21.76 8.25
N ALA A 127 -3.13 21.42 7.80
CA ALA A 127 -4.31 22.28 7.91
C ALA A 127 -4.75 22.51 9.37
N ARG A 128 -4.37 21.60 10.30
CA ARG A 128 -4.56 21.76 11.76
C ARG A 128 -3.47 22.64 12.40
N GLY A 129 -2.54 23.17 11.62
CA GLY A 129 -1.47 24.05 12.08
C GLY A 129 -0.27 23.34 12.71
N ARG A 130 -0.18 21.99 12.63
CA ARG A 130 0.98 21.23 13.13
C ARG A 130 2.14 21.35 12.16
N PRO A 131 3.39 21.62 12.61
CA PRO A 131 4.57 21.40 11.80
C PRO A 131 4.56 19.95 11.27
N THR A 132 4.49 19.77 9.96
CA THR A 132 4.26 18.45 9.36
C THR A 132 5.43 18.06 8.48
N LEU A 133 6.15 17.00 8.90
CA LEU A 133 7.20 16.37 8.10
C LEU A 133 6.68 15.04 7.55
N TRP A 134 6.42 15.00 6.25
CA TRP A 134 6.31 13.75 5.50
C TRP A 134 7.62 13.52 4.76
N LEU A 135 8.43 12.59 5.30
CA LEU A 135 9.81 12.38 4.89
C LEU A 135 9.88 11.34 3.77
N PRO A 136 10.26 11.75 2.54
CA PRO A 136 10.37 10.84 1.40
C PRO A 136 11.74 10.18 1.31
N GLY A 137 11.81 9.08 0.57
CA GLY A 137 13.06 8.46 0.20
C GLY A 137 12.91 7.20 -0.63
N THR A 138 14.05 6.55 -0.92
CA THR A 138 14.13 5.32 -1.70
C THR A 138 15.09 4.32 -1.05
N ASP A 139 14.82 3.02 -1.27
CA ASP A 139 15.65 1.93 -0.76
C ASP A 139 16.53 1.33 -1.86
N HIS A 140 17.77 1.01 -1.52
CA HIS A 140 18.72 0.38 -2.44
C HIS A 140 18.34 -1.06 -2.81
N ALA A 141 17.54 -1.75 -1.99
CA ALA A 141 16.95 -3.07 -2.25
C ALA A 141 17.98 -4.12 -2.71
N GLY A 142 19.01 -4.36 -1.90
CA GLY A 142 20.20 -5.17 -2.18
C GLY A 142 20.03 -6.30 -3.20
N ILE A 143 19.39 -7.41 -2.80
CA ILE A 143 19.17 -8.59 -3.67
C ILE A 143 18.39 -8.23 -4.93
N ALA A 144 17.29 -7.50 -4.79
CA ALA A 144 16.37 -7.26 -5.90
C ALA A 144 17.00 -6.36 -6.97
N THR A 145 17.67 -5.28 -6.58
CA THR A 145 18.33 -4.35 -7.50
C THR A 145 19.53 -5.02 -8.19
N GLN A 146 20.37 -5.75 -7.43
CA GLN A 146 21.48 -6.49 -8.00
C GLN A 146 21.02 -7.49 -9.07
N LEU A 147 19.98 -8.28 -8.77
CA LEU A 147 19.42 -9.26 -9.71
C LEU A 147 18.89 -8.61 -10.99
N LEU A 148 18.24 -7.45 -10.88
CA LEU A 148 17.74 -6.73 -12.06
C LEU A 148 18.87 -6.21 -12.94
N VAL A 149 19.95 -5.70 -12.34
CA VAL A 149 21.12 -5.22 -13.08
C VAL A 149 21.86 -6.39 -13.72
N GLU A 150 21.99 -7.55 -13.06
CA GLU A 150 22.56 -8.77 -13.65
C GLU A 150 21.73 -9.25 -14.86
N ARG A 151 20.40 -9.24 -14.75
CA ARG A 151 19.50 -9.55 -15.88
C ARG A 151 19.61 -8.54 -17.01
N ALA A 152 19.75 -7.26 -16.71
CA ALA A 152 19.96 -6.22 -17.73
C ALA A 152 21.28 -6.44 -18.46
N LEU A 153 22.40 -6.70 -17.75
CA LEU A 153 23.67 -7.04 -18.34
C LEU A 153 23.58 -8.26 -19.26
N ALA A 154 22.92 -9.32 -18.82
CA ALA A 154 22.71 -10.52 -19.63
C ALA A 154 21.89 -10.23 -20.90
N SER A 155 20.83 -9.41 -20.81
CA SER A 155 20.01 -9.02 -21.97
C SER A 155 20.74 -8.11 -22.95
N GLU A 156 21.69 -7.31 -22.46
CA GLU A 156 22.55 -6.43 -23.28
C GLU A 156 23.72 -7.19 -23.93
N GLY A 157 23.92 -8.47 -23.59
CA GLY A 157 25.08 -9.25 -24.02
C GLY A 157 26.41 -8.74 -23.40
N SER A 158 26.31 -8.03 -22.28
CA SER A 158 27.44 -7.51 -21.52
C SER A 158 28.09 -8.62 -20.66
N PRO A 159 29.38 -8.46 -20.26
CA PRO A 159 30.02 -9.40 -19.36
C PRO A 159 29.26 -9.56 -18.04
N SER A 160 29.33 -10.77 -17.48
CA SER A 160 28.76 -11.10 -16.17
C SER A 160 29.37 -10.26 -15.04
N ARG A 161 28.71 -10.24 -13.88
CA ARG A 161 29.22 -9.58 -12.66
C ARG A 161 30.67 -9.99 -12.35
N THR A 162 30.96 -11.29 -12.40
CA THR A 162 32.29 -11.83 -12.08
C THR A 162 33.37 -11.44 -13.09
N GLU A 163 33.00 -11.32 -14.36
CA GLU A 163 33.92 -10.89 -15.43
C GLU A 163 34.19 -9.37 -15.38
N LEU A 164 33.17 -8.56 -15.01
CA LEU A 164 33.34 -7.11 -14.83
C LEU A 164 34.22 -6.77 -13.62
N GLY A 165 34.12 -7.54 -12.54
CA GLY A 165 34.67 -7.23 -11.23
C GLY A 165 33.81 -6.22 -10.45
N ARG A 166 34.07 -6.16 -9.10
CA ARG A 166 33.21 -5.45 -8.15
C ARG A 166 33.01 -3.97 -8.49
N ASP A 167 34.06 -3.24 -8.76
CA ASP A 167 34.00 -1.80 -8.95
C ASP A 167 33.16 -1.41 -10.17
N LYS A 168 33.42 -2.02 -11.32
CA LYS A 168 32.65 -1.73 -12.55
C LYS A 168 31.20 -2.18 -12.47
N PHE A 169 30.96 -3.28 -11.76
CA PHE A 169 29.59 -3.72 -11.53
C PHE A 169 28.85 -2.70 -10.64
N LEU A 170 29.44 -2.22 -9.56
CA LEU A 170 28.85 -1.18 -8.72
C LEU A 170 28.61 0.12 -9.48
N GLU A 171 29.54 0.56 -10.35
CA GLU A 171 29.29 1.71 -11.23
C GLU A 171 28.04 1.52 -12.12
N ARG A 172 27.80 0.30 -12.61
CA ARG A 172 26.59 -0.03 -13.41
C ARG A 172 25.32 0.02 -12.55
N VAL A 173 25.39 -0.45 -11.29
CA VAL A 173 24.26 -0.40 -10.36
C VAL A 173 23.93 1.05 -9.97
N TRP A 174 24.93 1.89 -9.71
CA TRP A 174 24.70 3.31 -9.44
C TRP A 174 24.03 4.02 -10.63
N ARG A 175 24.43 3.72 -11.84
CA ARG A 175 23.76 4.24 -13.04
C ARG A 175 22.31 3.79 -13.12
N TRP A 176 22.04 2.51 -12.86
CA TRP A 176 20.66 2.00 -12.77
C TRP A 176 19.83 2.76 -11.74
N LYS A 177 20.40 3.02 -10.56
CA LYS A 177 19.73 3.80 -9.49
C LYS A 177 19.41 5.22 -9.96
N ASP A 178 20.31 5.89 -10.63
CA ASP A 178 20.08 7.25 -11.13
C ASP A 178 18.97 7.30 -12.20
N GLU A 179 18.92 6.28 -13.06
CA GLU A 179 17.89 6.16 -14.11
C GLU A 179 16.50 5.85 -13.52
N ASN A 180 16.40 4.97 -12.53
CA ASN A 180 15.12 4.48 -12.01
C ASN A 180 14.63 5.25 -10.77
N GLY A 181 15.51 5.74 -9.91
CA GLY A 181 15.13 6.52 -8.72
C GLY A 181 14.37 7.80 -9.07
N GLY A 182 14.83 8.53 -10.09
CA GLY A 182 14.14 9.73 -10.58
C GLY A 182 12.73 9.46 -11.15
N ALA A 183 12.52 8.27 -11.72
CA ALA A 183 11.19 7.87 -12.21
C ALA A 183 10.20 7.65 -11.06
N ILE A 184 10.64 7.02 -9.96
CA ILE A 184 9.82 6.76 -8.77
C ILE A 184 9.31 8.07 -8.15
N THR A 185 10.22 9.00 -7.89
CA THR A 185 9.86 10.30 -7.28
C THR A 185 9.01 11.15 -8.21
N SER A 186 9.22 11.07 -9.53
CA SER A 186 8.34 11.71 -10.52
C SER A 186 6.93 11.13 -10.50
N GLN A 187 6.78 9.79 -10.37
CA GLN A 187 5.47 9.15 -10.25
C GLN A 187 4.74 9.59 -8.98
N MET A 188 5.44 9.72 -7.84
CA MET A 188 4.84 10.22 -6.59
C MET A 188 4.37 11.67 -6.72
N ARG A 189 5.14 12.53 -7.38
CA ARG A 189 4.73 13.92 -7.67
C ARG A 189 3.47 13.97 -8.53
N ARG A 190 3.38 13.11 -9.56
CA ARG A 190 2.19 12.98 -10.39
C ARG A 190 0.95 12.49 -9.63
N LEU A 191 1.14 11.73 -8.54
CA LEU A 191 0.07 11.32 -7.61
C LEU A 191 -0.30 12.42 -6.61
N GLY A 192 0.38 13.57 -6.61
CA GLY A 192 0.10 14.70 -5.75
C GLY A 192 0.72 14.61 -4.35
N ALA A 193 1.79 13.84 -4.17
CA ALA A 193 2.45 13.65 -2.88
C ALA A 193 3.05 14.96 -2.34
N SER A 194 2.56 15.46 -1.22
CA SER A 194 3.07 16.68 -0.56
C SER A 194 4.21 16.39 0.43
N ALA A 195 5.16 15.56 0.00
CA ALA A 195 6.34 15.19 0.80
C ALA A 195 7.41 16.26 0.75
N ASP A 196 8.20 16.40 1.80
CA ASP A 196 9.34 17.32 1.84
C ASP A 196 10.52 16.78 1.04
N TRP A 197 10.52 17.07 -0.26
CA TRP A 197 11.57 16.65 -1.18
C TRP A 197 12.95 17.22 -0.88
N SER A 198 13.03 18.29 -0.09
CA SER A 198 14.31 18.86 0.34
C SER A 198 15.07 17.94 1.30
N ARG A 199 14.33 17.04 1.97
CA ARG A 199 14.82 16.04 2.91
C ARG A 199 14.79 14.62 2.34
N GLU A 200 14.64 14.45 1.02
CA GLU A 200 14.68 13.13 0.38
C GLU A 200 15.95 12.38 0.76
N LYS A 201 15.80 11.09 1.17
CA LYS A 201 16.90 10.21 1.57
C LYS A 201 16.96 8.95 0.71
N PHE A 202 18.18 8.47 0.52
CA PHE A 202 18.45 7.17 -0.05
C PHE A 202 19.22 6.31 0.96
N THR A 203 18.86 5.05 1.12
CA THR A 203 19.46 4.18 2.15
C THR A 203 20.97 4.01 2.04
N LEU A 204 21.59 4.28 0.88
CA LEU A 204 23.06 4.29 0.69
C LEU A 204 23.67 5.71 0.66
N ASP A 205 22.97 6.75 1.08
CA ASP A 205 23.57 8.07 1.28
C ASP A 205 24.68 8.02 2.35
N ASP A 206 25.58 8.98 2.33
CA ASP A 206 26.75 8.98 3.22
C ASP A 206 26.37 9.03 4.71
N ASP A 207 25.37 9.83 5.06
CA ASP A 207 24.85 9.93 6.43
C ASP A 207 24.12 8.65 6.86
N MET A 208 23.35 8.04 5.98
CA MET A 208 22.71 6.74 6.21
C MET A 208 23.76 5.62 6.35
N SER A 209 24.78 5.60 5.50
CA SER A 209 25.87 4.61 5.57
C SER A 209 26.69 4.75 6.86
N ARG A 210 26.87 5.97 7.36
CA ARG A 210 27.49 6.24 8.65
C ARG A 210 26.63 5.72 9.80
N ALA A 211 25.30 5.95 9.74
CA ALA A 211 24.37 5.43 10.73
C ALA A 211 24.36 3.90 10.76
N VAL A 212 24.36 3.24 9.61
CA VAL A 212 24.45 1.77 9.50
C VAL A 212 25.74 1.22 10.11
N THR A 213 26.88 1.85 9.81
CA THR A 213 28.16 1.48 10.39
C THR A 213 28.16 1.63 11.91
N GLU A 214 27.66 2.75 12.42
CA GLU A 214 27.54 3.02 13.86
C GLU A 214 26.63 2.00 14.54
N ALA A 215 25.49 1.66 13.94
CA ALA A 215 24.54 0.69 14.47
C ALA A 215 25.20 -0.71 14.59
N PHE A 216 25.88 -1.16 13.54
CA PHE A 216 26.55 -2.46 13.56
C PHE A 216 27.64 -2.53 14.64
N VAL A 217 28.48 -1.49 14.73
CA VAL A 217 29.56 -1.44 15.72
C VAL A 217 29.00 -1.41 17.14
N ARG A 218 27.96 -0.60 17.42
CA ARG A 218 27.33 -0.58 18.76
C ARG A 218 26.68 -1.90 19.15
N LEU A 219 26.02 -2.59 18.21
CA LEU A 219 25.48 -3.94 18.48
C LEU A 219 26.59 -4.95 18.76
N HIS A 220 27.71 -4.87 18.02
CA HIS A 220 28.87 -5.72 18.26
C HIS A 220 29.53 -5.43 19.63
N GLU A 221 29.72 -4.16 19.99
CA GLU A 221 30.27 -3.74 21.29
C GLU A 221 29.40 -4.25 22.48
N LYS A 222 28.06 -4.38 22.25
CA LYS A 222 27.12 -4.95 23.23
C LYS A 222 27.02 -6.48 23.19
N GLY A 223 27.73 -7.16 22.30
CA GLY A 223 27.67 -8.61 22.12
C GLY A 223 26.37 -9.11 21.48
N LEU A 224 25.55 -8.19 20.89
CA LEU A 224 24.30 -8.53 20.18
C LEU A 224 24.56 -8.94 18.74
N VAL A 225 25.67 -8.51 18.12
CA VAL A 225 26.11 -9.00 16.81
C VAL A 225 27.25 -9.99 17.02
N TYR A 226 27.14 -11.14 16.41
CA TYR A 226 28.15 -12.19 16.47
C TYR A 226 28.31 -12.92 15.13
N ARG A 227 29.47 -13.56 14.94
CA ARG A 227 29.75 -14.41 13.78
C ARG A 227 29.66 -15.86 14.21
N GLY A 228 28.84 -16.66 13.52
CA GLY A 228 28.64 -18.08 13.89
C GLY A 228 28.27 -18.95 12.70
N SER A 229 28.53 -20.26 12.83
CA SER A 229 28.08 -21.27 11.88
C SER A 229 26.73 -21.79 12.31
N ARG A 230 25.69 -21.49 11.54
CA ARG A 230 24.30 -21.90 11.79
C ARG A 230 23.62 -22.31 10.50
N MET A 231 22.52 -23.03 10.63
CA MET A 231 21.63 -23.34 9.51
C MET A 231 21.04 -22.03 8.97
N VAL A 232 21.14 -21.81 7.66
CA VAL A 232 20.54 -20.67 6.94
C VAL A 232 19.80 -21.14 5.70
N ASN A 233 18.84 -20.37 5.25
CA ASN A 233 18.23 -20.54 3.95
C ASN A 233 19.16 -20.00 2.87
N TRP A 234 19.69 -20.90 2.05
CA TRP A 234 20.62 -20.56 0.98
C TRP A 234 19.93 -20.59 -0.37
N SER A 235 20.08 -19.53 -1.17
CA SER A 235 19.63 -19.43 -2.54
C SER A 235 20.79 -19.77 -3.49
N PRO A 236 20.82 -20.94 -4.13
CA PRO A 236 21.92 -21.31 -5.01
C PRO A 236 22.03 -20.44 -6.26
N ASN A 237 20.90 -20.01 -6.83
CA ASN A 237 20.91 -19.13 -8.01
C ASN A 237 21.43 -17.72 -7.69
N LEU A 238 21.11 -17.19 -6.51
CA LEU A 238 21.59 -15.88 -6.08
C LEU A 238 23.00 -15.96 -5.45
N GLY A 239 23.41 -17.15 -5.00
CA GLY A 239 24.67 -17.39 -4.33
C GLY A 239 24.77 -16.69 -2.97
N THR A 240 23.67 -16.56 -2.24
CA THR A 240 23.58 -15.83 -0.96
C THR A 240 22.57 -16.46 0.00
N ALA A 241 22.77 -16.22 1.30
CA ALA A 241 21.74 -16.46 2.30
C ALA A 241 20.55 -15.49 2.08
N VAL A 242 19.34 -15.97 2.35
CA VAL A 242 18.09 -15.20 2.36
C VAL A 242 17.41 -15.35 3.71
N SER A 243 16.61 -14.35 4.11
CA SER A 243 15.89 -14.42 5.38
C SER A 243 14.70 -15.39 5.31
N ASP A 244 14.27 -15.92 6.46
CA ASP A 244 13.13 -16.85 6.55
C ASP A 244 11.85 -16.27 5.95
N LEU A 245 11.66 -14.95 6.09
CA LEU A 245 10.54 -14.23 5.54
C LEU A 245 10.54 -14.11 4.00
N GLU A 246 11.71 -14.32 3.35
CA GLU A 246 11.86 -14.31 1.89
C GLU A 246 11.73 -15.71 1.28
N VAL A 247 11.34 -16.71 2.10
CA VAL A 247 11.06 -18.08 1.67
C VAL A 247 9.55 -18.30 1.58
N GLU A 248 9.08 -18.60 0.38
CA GLU A 248 7.69 -18.97 0.12
C GLU A 248 7.60 -20.51 0.02
N PHE A 249 6.48 -21.08 0.47
CA PHE A 249 6.28 -22.50 0.40
C PHE A 249 5.25 -22.83 -0.67
N GLU A 250 5.64 -23.69 -1.62
CA GLU A 250 4.76 -24.21 -2.66
C GLU A 250 4.44 -25.68 -2.39
N GLU A 251 3.16 -26.06 -2.52
CA GLU A 251 2.77 -27.46 -2.53
C GLU A 251 3.12 -28.07 -3.89
N ARG A 252 3.98 -29.08 -3.89
CA ARG A 252 4.40 -29.81 -5.09
C ARG A 252 4.21 -31.31 -4.91
N GLU A 253 3.75 -31.96 -5.96
CA GLU A 253 3.79 -33.45 -6.02
C GLU A 253 5.25 -33.87 -6.20
N GLY A 254 5.77 -34.60 -5.22
CA GLY A 254 7.08 -35.22 -5.23
C GLY A 254 7.03 -36.72 -5.03
N LEU A 255 8.15 -37.28 -4.67
CA LEU A 255 8.27 -38.70 -4.34
C LEU A 255 8.89 -38.85 -2.94
N LEU A 256 8.39 -39.84 -2.19
CA LEU A 256 9.01 -40.36 -0.99
C LEU A 256 9.75 -41.65 -1.36
N TYR A 257 11.04 -41.70 -1.08
CA TYR A 257 11.99 -42.69 -1.49
C TYR A 257 12.28 -43.61 -0.29
N TYR A 258 11.91 -44.90 -0.39
CA TYR A 258 12.09 -45.91 0.66
C TYR A 258 13.28 -46.81 0.35
N PHE A 259 14.21 -46.95 1.27
CA PHE A 259 15.44 -47.71 1.06
C PHE A 259 15.99 -48.30 2.36
N LYS A 260 17.03 -49.12 2.25
CA LYS A 260 17.62 -49.88 3.35
C LYS A 260 18.91 -49.23 3.84
N TYR A 261 19.02 -49.04 5.13
CA TYR A 261 20.29 -48.83 5.81
C TYR A 261 20.76 -50.18 6.39
N GLY A 262 21.80 -50.77 5.85
CA GLY A 262 22.37 -52.02 6.36
C GLY A 262 22.97 -51.83 7.76
N VAL A 263 22.64 -52.70 8.71
CA VAL A 263 23.23 -52.70 10.05
C VAL A 263 24.65 -53.25 9.98
N ALA A 264 25.62 -52.53 10.47
CA ALA A 264 27.04 -52.92 10.38
C ALA A 264 27.29 -54.26 11.04
N GLY A 265 27.93 -55.20 10.32
CA GLY A 265 28.25 -56.56 10.84
C GLY A 265 27.06 -57.51 10.96
N SER A 266 25.92 -57.21 10.33
CA SER A 266 24.70 -58.01 10.30
C SER A 266 24.08 -58.01 8.90
N ASP A 267 23.22 -58.98 8.62
CA ASP A 267 22.39 -58.98 7.41
C ASP A 267 21.07 -58.17 7.58
N ASP A 268 20.88 -57.63 8.79
CA ASP A 268 19.73 -56.79 9.11
C ASP A 268 19.83 -55.41 8.42
N PHE A 269 18.69 -54.75 8.26
CA PHE A 269 18.63 -53.37 7.77
C PHE A 269 17.54 -52.59 8.49
N LEU A 270 17.75 -51.25 8.58
CA LEU A 270 16.75 -50.30 9.03
C LEU A 270 16.10 -49.66 7.77
N PRO A 271 14.78 -49.79 7.55
CA PRO A 271 14.13 -49.13 6.44
C PRO A 271 13.98 -47.62 6.75
N VAL A 272 14.34 -46.78 5.80
CA VAL A 272 14.26 -45.33 5.92
C VAL A 272 13.51 -44.74 4.73
N ALA A 273 12.81 -43.63 4.92
CA ALA A 273 12.13 -42.93 3.86
C ALA A 273 12.60 -41.46 3.82
N THR A 274 12.88 -40.91 2.63
CA THR A 274 13.28 -39.50 2.44
C THR A 274 12.68 -38.91 1.18
N SER A 275 12.40 -37.62 1.18
CA SER A 275 12.08 -36.86 -0.04
C SER A 275 13.33 -36.37 -0.79
N ARG A 276 14.52 -36.46 -0.15
CA ARG A 276 15.78 -35.91 -0.63
C ARG A 276 16.93 -36.92 -0.61
N PRO A 277 16.92 -37.93 -1.50
CA PRO A 277 17.97 -38.94 -1.50
C PRO A 277 19.38 -38.39 -1.79
N GLU A 278 19.53 -37.26 -2.46
CA GLU A 278 20.81 -36.60 -2.69
C GLU A 278 21.55 -36.21 -1.42
N THR A 279 20.82 -36.03 -0.27
CA THR A 279 21.46 -35.64 1.00
C THR A 279 21.99 -36.81 1.83
N ILE A 280 21.75 -38.06 1.44
CA ILE A 280 22.16 -39.26 2.16
C ILE A 280 23.67 -39.23 2.47
N LEU A 281 24.47 -38.75 1.56
CA LEU A 281 25.94 -38.68 1.72
C LEU A 281 26.39 -37.77 2.87
N GLY A 282 25.50 -36.88 3.36
CA GLY A 282 25.72 -36.01 4.51
C GLY A 282 25.18 -36.57 5.84
N ASP A 283 24.59 -37.77 5.85
CA ASP A 283 23.97 -38.36 7.04
C ASP A 283 25.01 -38.65 8.13
N THR A 284 24.66 -38.33 9.37
CA THR A 284 25.54 -38.51 10.53
C THR A 284 24.91 -39.41 11.62
N ALA A 285 23.63 -39.71 11.52
CA ALA A 285 22.91 -40.68 12.31
C ALA A 285 21.68 -41.22 11.59
N VAL A 286 21.10 -42.28 12.10
CA VAL A 286 19.70 -42.66 11.87
C VAL A 286 19.01 -42.68 13.22
N CYS A 287 17.89 -41.96 13.36
CA CYS A 287 17.14 -41.87 14.61
C CYS A 287 15.86 -42.67 14.54
N VAL A 288 15.46 -43.32 15.67
CA VAL A 288 14.21 -44.01 15.89
C VAL A 288 13.55 -43.45 17.15
N ASN A 289 12.25 -43.58 17.26
CA ASN A 289 11.58 -43.19 18.51
C ASN A 289 11.86 -44.20 19.61
N PRO A 290 12.22 -43.78 20.84
CA PRO A 290 12.50 -44.70 21.94
C PRO A 290 11.30 -45.62 22.35
N ALA A 291 10.07 -45.20 22.00
CA ALA A 291 8.85 -45.96 22.23
C ALA A 291 8.51 -46.92 21.08
N ASP A 292 9.33 -47.04 20.03
CA ASP A 292 9.10 -47.94 18.90
C ASP A 292 9.77 -49.28 19.13
N ASP A 293 9.01 -50.25 19.57
CA ASP A 293 9.48 -51.64 19.83
C ASP A 293 10.10 -52.31 18.59
N ARG A 294 9.77 -51.86 17.40
CA ARG A 294 10.28 -52.46 16.14
C ARG A 294 11.77 -52.29 16.03
N TYR A 295 12.31 -51.18 16.52
CA TYR A 295 13.70 -50.75 16.35
C TYR A 295 14.52 -50.59 17.63
N ALA A 296 13.88 -50.73 18.81
CA ALA A 296 14.53 -50.59 20.11
C ALA A 296 15.81 -51.45 20.26
N HIS A 297 15.84 -52.64 19.66
CA HIS A 297 16.99 -53.56 19.69
C HIS A 297 18.17 -53.14 18.79
N LEU A 298 17.98 -52.12 17.95
CA LEU A 298 19.00 -51.56 17.05
C LEU A 298 19.68 -50.31 17.63
N VAL A 299 19.08 -49.68 18.62
CA VAL A 299 19.65 -48.45 19.24
C VAL A 299 21.03 -48.74 19.83
N GLY A 300 22.01 -47.90 19.55
CA GLY A 300 23.40 -48.04 19.95
C GLY A 300 24.24 -48.91 18.99
N LYS A 301 23.66 -49.50 17.95
CA LYS A 301 24.41 -50.12 16.84
C LYS A 301 24.77 -49.09 15.77
N GLU A 302 25.60 -49.49 14.83
CA GLU A 302 25.92 -48.66 13.64
C GLU A 302 25.23 -49.18 12.40
N CYS A 303 24.92 -48.27 11.46
CA CYS A 303 24.45 -48.64 10.13
C CYS A 303 25.35 -48.01 9.05
N VAL A 304 25.41 -48.63 7.89
CA VAL A 304 26.24 -48.22 6.76
C VAL A 304 25.45 -47.20 5.91
N VAL A 305 26.02 -46.04 5.71
CA VAL A 305 25.43 -45.01 4.83
C VAL A 305 25.48 -45.49 3.39
N PRO A 306 24.32 -45.56 2.69
CA PRO A 306 24.29 -45.97 1.28
C PRO A 306 25.20 -45.11 0.40
N MET A 307 25.85 -45.71 -0.58
CA MET A 307 26.73 -45.05 -1.57
C MET A 307 27.91 -44.25 -1.02
N SER A 308 28.24 -44.36 0.27
CA SER A 308 29.31 -43.58 0.93
C SER A 308 30.69 -44.25 0.88
N GLY A 309 30.83 -45.38 0.24
CA GLY A 309 32.07 -46.19 0.29
C GLY A 309 32.32 -46.91 1.62
N GLY A 310 31.24 -47.15 2.41
CA GLY A 310 31.27 -47.92 3.64
C GLY A 310 31.36 -47.09 4.93
N ARG A 311 31.08 -45.81 4.92
CA ARG A 311 31.01 -44.97 6.13
C ARG A 311 29.85 -45.46 7.02
N THR A 312 30.09 -45.58 8.31
CA THR A 312 29.07 -45.98 9.30
C THR A 312 28.62 -44.78 10.11
N VAL A 313 27.39 -44.84 10.60
CA VAL A 313 26.75 -43.83 11.48
C VAL A 313 25.96 -44.53 12.58
N PRO A 314 25.83 -43.96 13.79
CA PRO A 314 25.10 -44.57 14.89
C PRO A 314 23.58 -44.57 14.65
N ILE A 315 22.91 -45.59 15.22
CA ILE A 315 21.44 -45.61 15.37
C ILE A 315 21.13 -45.08 16.76
N LEU A 316 20.41 -43.97 16.84
CA LEU A 316 20.11 -43.20 18.06
C LEU A 316 18.61 -43.21 18.36
N ALA A 317 18.27 -42.97 19.63
CA ALA A 317 16.91 -42.74 20.06
C ALA A 317 16.62 -41.23 20.15
N ASP A 318 15.54 -40.74 19.52
CA ASP A 318 15.11 -39.32 19.62
C ASP A 318 13.56 -39.24 19.55
N ASP A 319 12.97 -38.52 20.50
CA ASP A 319 11.50 -38.38 20.62
C ASP A 319 10.87 -37.62 19.45
N TYR A 320 11.68 -36.88 18.67
CA TYR A 320 11.26 -36.13 17.47
C TYR A 320 10.71 -37.07 16.38
N VAL A 321 11.16 -38.34 16.34
CA VAL A 321 10.80 -39.29 15.29
C VAL A 321 9.33 -39.75 15.45
N ASP A 322 8.51 -39.49 14.43
CA ASP A 322 7.14 -39.96 14.36
C ASP A 322 7.10 -41.45 13.96
N ILE A 323 6.55 -42.31 14.86
CA ILE A 323 6.47 -43.76 14.69
C ILE A 323 5.59 -44.13 13.49
N GLU A 324 4.58 -43.36 13.19
CA GLU A 324 3.58 -43.66 12.14
C GLU A 324 3.98 -43.02 10.78
N PHE A 325 4.90 -42.07 10.75
CA PHE A 325 5.31 -41.44 9.50
C PHE A 325 6.39 -42.26 8.77
N GLY A 326 6.16 -42.54 7.50
CA GLY A 326 7.11 -43.23 6.64
C GLY A 326 7.41 -44.65 7.11
N THR A 327 8.60 -44.86 7.71
CA THR A 327 9.04 -46.13 8.25
C THR A 327 9.15 -46.11 9.78
N GLY A 328 9.00 -44.95 10.42
CA GLY A 328 9.31 -44.76 11.84
C GLY A 328 10.83 -44.66 12.12
N ALA A 329 11.64 -44.56 11.07
CA ALA A 329 13.07 -44.28 11.16
C ALA A 329 13.46 -43.10 10.31
N LEU A 330 14.22 -42.14 10.89
CA LEU A 330 14.65 -40.89 10.31
C LEU A 330 16.13 -40.87 10.06
N LYS A 331 16.58 -40.65 8.81
CA LYS A 331 17.97 -40.29 8.54
C LYS A 331 18.23 -38.87 9.03
N VAL A 332 19.36 -38.64 9.63
CA VAL A 332 19.71 -37.30 10.19
C VAL A 332 20.85 -36.68 9.42
N THR A 333 20.57 -35.55 8.72
CA THR A 333 21.54 -34.79 7.91
C THR A 333 21.67 -33.38 8.44
N PRO A 334 22.40 -33.15 9.52
CA PRO A 334 22.48 -31.80 10.16
C PRO A 334 22.97 -30.70 9.25
N GLY A 335 23.66 -31.03 8.15
CA GLY A 335 24.16 -30.04 7.17
C GLY A 335 23.08 -29.47 6.23
N HIS A 336 21.91 -30.15 6.08
CA HIS A 336 20.95 -29.86 4.99
C HIS A 336 19.47 -29.92 5.38
N ASP A 337 19.15 -30.03 6.66
CA ASP A 337 17.78 -29.94 7.18
C ASP A 337 17.79 -29.26 8.55
N ALA A 338 16.84 -28.35 8.77
CA ALA A 338 16.79 -27.57 10.00
C ALA A 338 16.41 -28.43 11.22
N ASN A 339 15.50 -29.40 11.09
CA ASN A 339 15.13 -30.30 12.19
C ASN A 339 16.25 -31.29 12.50
N ASP A 340 16.92 -31.79 11.45
CA ASP A 340 18.08 -32.67 11.60
C ASP A 340 19.25 -31.91 12.26
N TYR A 341 19.39 -30.60 12.00
CA TYR A 341 20.39 -29.76 12.65
C TYR A 341 20.13 -29.66 14.16
N GLU A 342 18.88 -29.44 14.57
CA GLU A 342 18.48 -29.43 15.99
C GLU A 342 18.69 -30.79 16.68
N ILE A 343 18.40 -31.88 15.98
CA ILE A 343 18.72 -33.25 16.47
C ILE A 343 20.25 -33.39 16.61
N GLY A 344 21.00 -32.92 15.62
CA GLY A 344 22.45 -32.93 15.63
C GLY A 344 23.05 -32.19 16.83
N LEU A 345 22.53 -31.01 17.19
CA LEU A 345 22.94 -30.26 18.36
C LEU A 345 22.64 -31.01 19.68
N ARG A 346 21.46 -31.65 19.80
CA ARG A 346 21.07 -32.40 21.01
C ARG A 346 21.89 -33.69 21.19
N GLN A 347 22.28 -34.33 20.09
CA GLN A 347 22.97 -35.62 20.07
C GLN A 347 24.49 -35.46 19.81
N ASP A 348 25.01 -34.23 19.79
CA ASP A 348 26.45 -33.93 19.53
C ASP A 348 26.96 -34.56 18.21
N LEU A 349 26.18 -34.50 17.14
CA LEU A 349 26.52 -35.09 15.86
C LEU A 349 27.35 -34.13 15.00
N PRO A 350 28.31 -34.68 14.21
CA PRO A 350 29.09 -33.86 13.28
C PRO A 350 28.19 -33.29 12.16
N VAL A 351 28.50 -32.09 11.66
CA VAL A 351 27.85 -31.49 10.52
C VAL A 351 28.68 -31.75 9.26
N ILE A 352 28.11 -32.54 8.32
CA ILE A 352 28.71 -32.80 7.02
C ILE A 352 27.94 -32.04 5.95
N ASN A 353 28.54 -30.97 5.44
CA ASN A 353 28.02 -30.23 4.30
C ASN A 353 28.46 -30.89 2.99
N ILE A 354 27.51 -31.29 2.14
CA ILE A 354 27.77 -31.93 0.85
C ILE A 354 27.52 -31.03 -0.37
N LEU A 355 27.04 -29.81 -0.18
CA LEU A 355 26.71 -28.88 -1.27
C LEU A 355 27.69 -27.71 -1.34
N ASN A 356 27.99 -27.27 -2.55
CA ASN A 356 28.59 -25.99 -2.86
C ASN A 356 27.50 -24.88 -2.83
N GLY A 357 27.94 -23.61 -2.82
CA GLY A 357 27.03 -22.47 -2.85
C GLY A 357 26.18 -22.33 -4.13
N ASP A 358 26.56 -23.01 -5.22
CA ASP A 358 25.82 -23.07 -6.49
C ASP A 358 24.82 -24.25 -6.57
N GLY A 359 24.72 -25.07 -5.48
CA GLY A 359 23.83 -26.22 -5.42
C GLY A 359 24.41 -27.47 -6.07
N THR A 360 25.67 -27.49 -6.50
CA THR A 360 26.38 -28.69 -6.92
C THR A 360 26.93 -29.42 -5.69
N LEU A 361 27.13 -30.75 -5.80
CA LEU A 361 27.77 -31.50 -4.73
C LEU A 361 29.27 -31.17 -4.63
N ASN A 362 29.76 -31.00 -3.41
CA ASN A 362 31.19 -30.79 -3.12
C ASN A 362 31.96 -32.13 -2.99
N ASP A 363 33.24 -32.09 -2.60
CA ASP A 363 34.09 -33.28 -2.45
C ASP A 363 33.54 -34.33 -1.44
N ASN A 364 32.74 -33.92 -0.44
CA ASN A 364 32.06 -34.84 0.48
C ASN A 364 30.96 -35.68 -0.21
N GLY A 365 30.51 -35.28 -1.39
CA GLY A 365 29.61 -36.02 -2.26
C GLY A 365 30.27 -37.23 -2.92
N GLY A 366 31.61 -37.45 -2.74
CA GLY A 366 32.34 -38.60 -3.25
C GLY A 366 32.21 -38.77 -4.76
N ALA A 367 31.67 -39.90 -5.21
CA ALA A 367 31.50 -40.20 -6.64
C ALA A 367 30.54 -39.22 -7.37
N TYR A 368 29.71 -38.49 -6.62
CA TYR A 368 28.74 -37.54 -7.15
C TYR A 368 29.20 -36.11 -7.11
N ALA A 369 30.45 -35.86 -6.69
CA ALA A 369 30.98 -34.49 -6.63
C ALA A 369 30.91 -33.78 -7.98
N GLY A 370 30.48 -32.53 -7.99
CA GLY A 370 30.29 -31.68 -9.16
C GLY A 370 28.93 -31.83 -9.85
N LEU A 371 28.10 -32.81 -9.51
CA LEU A 371 26.76 -32.93 -10.04
C LEU A 371 25.83 -31.89 -9.41
N ASP A 372 24.87 -31.36 -10.20
CA ASP A 372 23.74 -30.62 -9.66
C ASP A 372 22.92 -31.51 -8.72
N ARG A 373 22.40 -30.94 -7.63
CA ARG A 373 21.64 -31.66 -6.60
C ARG A 373 20.47 -32.50 -7.14
N PHE A 374 19.73 -32.01 -8.15
CA PHE A 374 18.60 -32.76 -8.74
C PHE A 374 19.08 -33.81 -9.73
N ALA A 375 20.22 -33.60 -10.38
CA ALA A 375 20.87 -34.63 -11.18
C ALA A 375 21.41 -35.74 -10.29
N CYS A 376 22.07 -35.39 -9.18
CA CYS A 376 22.54 -36.33 -8.17
C CYS A 376 21.38 -37.14 -7.59
N ARG A 377 20.22 -36.54 -7.28
CA ARG A 377 19.02 -37.24 -6.77
C ARG A 377 18.64 -38.40 -7.68
N LYS A 378 18.65 -38.20 -8.98
CA LYS A 378 18.32 -39.21 -9.98
C LYS A 378 19.39 -40.29 -10.06
N GLN A 379 20.68 -39.91 -10.08
CA GLN A 379 21.80 -40.83 -10.24
C GLN A 379 21.96 -41.71 -9.00
N ILE A 380 21.98 -41.13 -7.79
CA ILE A 380 22.13 -41.91 -6.54
C ILE A 380 21.00 -42.89 -6.35
N TRP A 381 19.78 -42.55 -6.77
CA TRP A 381 18.62 -43.45 -6.69
C TRP A 381 18.77 -44.63 -7.64
N ALA A 382 19.26 -44.41 -8.86
CA ALA A 382 19.53 -45.48 -9.81
C ALA A 382 20.64 -46.41 -9.32
N ASP A 383 21.72 -45.86 -8.78
CA ASP A 383 22.83 -46.65 -8.24
C ASP A 383 22.43 -47.45 -6.99
N MET A 384 21.54 -46.92 -6.14
CA MET A 384 20.95 -47.65 -5.01
C MET A 384 20.02 -48.79 -5.45
N ASP A 385 19.30 -48.62 -6.56
CA ASP A 385 18.46 -49.69 -7.14
C ASP A 385 19.35 -50.80 -7.70
N GLU A 386 20.41 -50.50 -8.41
CA GLU A 386 21.40 -51.48 -8.87
C GLU A 386 22.05 -52.25 -7.72
N ALA A 387 22.32 -51.53 -6.59
CA ALA A 387 22.85 -52.14 -5.36
C ALA A 387 21.81 -52.94 -4.54
N GLY A 388 20.55 -53.00 -4.95
CA GLY A 388 19.45 -53.72 -4.25
C GLY A 388 19.03 -53.06 -2.93
N LEU A 389 19.31 -51.79 -2.74
CA LEU A 389 18.98 -51.02 -1.53
C LEU A 389 17.61 -50.40 -1.59
N VAL A 390 17.02 -50.24 -2.77
CA VAL A 390 15.70 -49.62 -2.95
C VAL A 390 14.60 -50.57 -2.45
N ILE A 391 13.62 -50.00 -1.74
CA ILE A 391 12.41 -50.73 -1.31
C ILE A 391 11.23 -50.37 -2.23
N LYS A 392 10.91 -49.10 -2.35
CA LYS A 392 9.82 -48.56 -3.18
C LYS A 392 9.92 -47.07 -3.31
N THR A 393 9.08 -46.49 -4.15
CA THR A 393 8.78 -45.05 -4.19
C THR A 393 7.29 -44.82 -4.08
N GLU A 394 6.86 -43.77 -3.41
CA GLU A 394 5.46 -43.35 -3.32
C GLU A 394 5.30 -41.88 -3.71
N LYS A 395 4.15 -41.55 -4.28
CA LYS A 395 3.80 -40.14 -4.47
C LYS A 395 3.63 -39.45 -3.12
N TYR A 396 4.24 -38.30 -2.96
CA TYR A 396 4.20 -37.55 -1.74
C TYR A 396 4.04 -36.04 -2.04
N ALA A 397 2.96 -35.45 -1.53
CA ALA A 397 2.79 -33.99 -1.60
C ALA A 397 3.64 -33.34 -0.51
N SER A 398 4.58 -32.50 -0.89
CA SER A 398 5.47 -31.79 0.03
C SER A 398 5.38 -30.30 -0.17
N ARG A 399 5.57 -29.56 0.92
CA ARG A 399 5.76 -28.10 0.89
C ARG A 399 7.23 -27.81 0.62
N VAL A 400 7.51 -27.31 -0.56
CA VAL A 400 8.89 -27.03 -1.02
C VAL A 400 9.20 -25.55 -0.76
N PRO A 401 10.31 -25.22 -0.05
CA PRO A 401 10.72 -23.83 0.16
C PRO A 401 11.29 -23.23 -1.14
N ILE A 402 10.75 -22.10 -1.56
CA ILE A 402 11.12 -21.40 -2.78
C ILE A 402 11.64 -20.00 -2.43
N SER A 403 12.72 -19.57 -3.05
CA SER A 403 13.22 -18.21 -2.96
C SER A 403 12.24 -17.23 -3.60
N GLN A 404 11.67 -16.31 -2.82
CA GLN A 404 10.76 -15.27 -3.33
C GLN A 404 11.42 -14.40 -4.42
N ARG A 405 12.74 -14.22 -4.35
CA ARG A 405 13.51 -13.36 -5.26
C ARG A 405 14.12 -14.13 -6.42
N GLY A 406 14.68 -15.32 -6.14
CA GLY A 406 15.37 -16.15 -7.11
C GLY A 406 14.44 -17.08 -7.89
N GLY A 407 13.31 -17.50 -7.29
CA GLY A 407 12.32 -18.40 -7.88
C GLY A 407 12.72 -19.88 -7.87
N GLU A 408 13.87 -20.23 -7.27
CA GLU A 408 14.37 -21.61 -7.14
C GLU A 408 14.10 -22.21 -5.77
N VAL A 409 14.33 -23.54 -5.66
CA VAL A 409 14.25 -24.25 -4.38
C VAL A 409 15.41 -23.83 -3.49
N ILE A 410 15.08 -23.38 -2.29
CA ILE A 410 16.02 -23.04 -1.22
C ILE A 410 16.73 -24.29 -0.70
N GLU A 411 18.01 -24.14 -0.37
CA GLU A 411 18.78 -25.18 0.31
C GLU A 411 19.08 -24.79 1.76
N PRO A 412 18.57 -25.51 2.77
CA PRO A 412 19.08 -25.39 4.11
C PRO A 412 20.57 -25.75 4.12
N LEU A 413 21.40 -24.83 4.59
CA LEU A 413 22.85 -24.99 4.55
C LEU A 413 23.49 -24.43 5.81
N VAL A 414 24.35 -25.19 6.49
CA VAL A 414 25.16 -24.65 7.59
C VAL A 414 26.28 -23.79 7.02
N SER A 415 26.25 -22.51 7.34
CA SER A 415 27.20 -21.51 6.86
C SER A 415 27.60 -20.54 7.96
N THR A 416 28.86 -20.10 7.90
CA THR A 416 29.35 -19.07 8.82
C THR A 416 28.88 -17.69 8.35
N GLN A 417 28.01 -17.07 9.13
CA GLN A 417 27.34 -15.81 8.82
C GLN A 417 27.41 -14.85 10.01
N TRP A 418 27.02 -13.59 9.80
CA TRP A 418 26.79 -12.61 10.85
C TRP A 418 25.34 -12.63 11.28
N PHE A 419 25.12 -12.68 12.60
CA PHE A 419 23.80 -12.71 13.22
C PHE A 419 23.61 -11.59 14.22
N VAL A 420 22.36 -11.10 14.32
CA VAL A 420 21.90 -10.25 15.41
C VAL A 420 21.07 -11.10 16.37
N ASN A 421 21.44 -11.13 17.64
CA ASN A 421 20.60 -11.68 18.70
C ASN A 421 19.42 -10.74 18.94
N THR A 422 18.24 -11.12 18.51
CA THR A 422 17.04 -10.29 18.55
C THR A 422 16.15 -10.56 19.77
N THR A 423 16.45 -11.57 20.60
CA THR A 423 15.59 -12.04 21.68
C THR A 423 15.19 -10.91 22.65
N VAL A 424 16.21 -10.18 23.19
CA VAL A 424 15.95 -9.08 24.13
C VAL A 424 15.27 -7.89 23.44
N MET A 425 15.67 -7.61 22.22
CA MET A 425 15.10 -6.52 21.42
C MET A 425 13.62 -6.80 21.09
N GLY A 426 13.30 -8.05 20.75
CA GLY A 426 11.93 -8.51 20.49
C GLY A 426 11.01 -8.39 21.70
N ALA A 427 11.51 -8.82 22.88
CA ALA A 427 10.76 -8.70 24.14
C ALA A 427 10.41 -7.23 24.43
N ARG A 428 11.34 -6.28 24.24
CA ARG A 428 11.06 -4.84 24.38
C ARG A 428 10.04 -4.33 23.36
N GLY A 429 10.05 -4.86 22.14
CA GLY A 429 9.04 -4.55 21.11
C GLY A 429 7.63 -5.04 21.50
N VAL A 430 7.54 -6.21 22.15
CA VAL A 430 6.28 -6.73 22.74
C VAL A 430 5.78 -5.78 23.83
N ASP A 431 6.66 -5.40 24.74
CA ASP A 431 6.31 -4.52 25.89
C ASP A 431 5.85 -3.14 25.42
N ALA A 432 6.46 -2.56 24.39
CA ALA A 432 6.08 -1.26 23.86
C ALA A 432 4.62 -1.22 23.36
N VAL A 433 4.14 -2.30 22.73
CA VAL A 433 2.73 -2.40 22.31
C VAL A 433 1.82 -2.75 23.50
N ARG A 434 2.25 -3.65 24.38
CA ARG A 434 1.47 -4.08 25.57
C ARG A 434 1.23 -2.94 26.56
N ASN A 435 2.22 -2.06 26.73
CA ASN A 435 2.14 -0.89 27.61
C ASN A 435 1.40 0.28 26.97
N GLY A 436 1.14 0.24 25.66
CA GLY A 436 0.47 1.31 24.93
C GLY A 436 1.39 2.44 24.47
N ASP A 437 2.73 2.23 24.51
CA ASP A 437 3.70 3.17 23.94
C ASP A 437 3.58 3.22 22.42
N ILE A 438 3.09 2.12 21.80
CA ILE A 438 2.78 1.98 20.39
C ILE A 438 1.34 1.46 20.22
N LYS A 439 0.51 2.16 19.45
CA LYS A 439 -0.83 1.72 19.05
C LYS A 439 -0.78 1.10 17.63
N ILE A 440 -1.22 -0.14 17.47
CA ILE A 440 -1.36 -0.79 16.15
C ILE A 440 -2.81 -0.64 15.66
N VAL A 441 -2.98 -0.08 14.47
CA VAL A 441 -4.27 0.11 13.81
C VAL A 441 -4.31 -0.67 12.50
N PRO A 442 -5.25 -1.62 12.32
CA PRO A 442 -6.27 -2.05 13.28
C PRO A 442 -5.71 -3.01 14.34
N LYS A 443 -6.32 -3.01 15.52
CA LYS A 443 -5.89 -3.78 16.69
C LYS A 443 -5.72 -5.28 16.47
N ARG A 444 -6.39 -5.84 15.46
CA ARG A 444 -6.29 -7.29 15.16
C ARG A 444 -4.86 -7.76 14.91
N PHE A 445 -3.97 -6.90 14.39
CA PHE A 445 -2.56 -7.23 14.13
C PHE A 445 -1.69 -7.30 15.39
N GLU A 446 -2.17 -6.86 16.56
CA GLU A 446 -1.45 -7.04 17.83
C GLU A 446 -1.23 -8.53 18.15
N LYS A 447 -2.20 -9.41 17.81
CA LYS A 447 -2.05 -10.86 18.04
C LYS A 447 -0.91 -11.45 17.23
N GLU A 448 -0.79 -11.05 15.96
CA GLU A 448 0.28 -11.47 15.07
C GLU A 448 1.63 -10.90 15.53
N TRP A 449 1.64 -9.63 15.96
CA TRP A 449 2.79 -8.95 16.54
C TRP A 449 3.37 -9.72 17.74
N TYR A 450 2.54 -10.08 18.72
CA TYR A 450 2.98 -10.83 19.89
C TYR A 450 3.49 -12.21 19.52
N ASN A 451 2.71 -12.97 18.74
CA ASN A 451 3.09 -14.33 18.36
C ASN A 451 4.45 -14.38 17.65
N TRP A 452 4.74 -13.42 16.81
CA TRP A 452 5.99 -13.39 16.06
C TRP A 452 7.19 -12.94 16.92
N LEU A 453 7.04 -11.88 17.70
CA LEU A 453 8.15 -11.33 18.51
C LEU A 453 8.47 -12.19 19.74
N GLU A 454 7.50 -12.86 20.31
CA GLU A 454 7.71 -13.80 21.44
C GLU A 454 8.47 -15.07 21.01
N ASN A 455 8.43 -15.40 19.71
CA ASN A 455 9.11 -16.55 19.12
C ASN A 455 10.23 -16.16 18.14
N ILE A 456 10.73 -14.93 18.24
CA ILE A 456 11.70 -14.40 17.30
C ILE A 456 13.04 -15.14 17.38
N GLN A 457 13.59 -15.49 16.20
CA GLN A 457 14.89 -16.14 16.07
C GLN A 457 15.99 -15.10 15.79
N ASP A 458 17.26 -15.51 15.98
CA ASP A 458 18.40 -14.67 15.63
C ASP A 458 18.38 -14.34 14.14
N TRP A 459 18.63 -13.10 13.82
CA TRP A 459 18.53 -12.57 12.47
C TRP A 459 19.86 -12.65 11.73
N CYS A 460 19.97 -13.47 10.68
CA CYS A 460 21.10 -13.51 9.77
C CYS A 460 21.16 -12.21 8.94
N VAL A 461 22.20 -11.40 9.14
CA VAL A 461 22.33 -10.08 8.51
C VAL A 461 23.37 -10.00 7.40
N SER A 462 24.20 -11.03 7.18
CA SER A 462 25.18 -11.04 6.08
C SER A 462 24.58 -11.56 4.78
N ARG A 463 24.96 -10.92 3.67
CA ARG A 463 24.56 -11.29 2.31
C ARG A 463 25.80 -11.30 1.41
N GLN A 464 25.94 -12.33 0.58
CA GLN A 464 27.07 -12.54 -0.34
C GLN A 464 26.82 -11.77 -1.65
N LEU A 465 26.46 -10.50 -1.51
CA LEU A 465 26.20 -9.55 -2.58
C LEU A 465 27.33 -8.52 -2.69
N TRP A 466 27.31 -7.73 -3.76
CA TRP A 466 28.20 -6.58 -3.91
C TRP A 466 27.48 -5.25 -3.67
N TRP A 467 26.18 -5.18 -4.00
CA TRP A 467 25.35 -4.01 -3.81
C TRP A 467 24.72 -3.98 -2.41
N GLY A 468 25.11 -3.00 -1.61
CA GLY A 468 24.65 -2.79 -0.25
C GLY A 468 25.73 -2.22 0.67
N HIS A 469 25.43 -2.14 1.96
CA HIS A 469 26.37 -1.70 3.00
C HIS A 469 27.35 -2.81 3.34
N GLN A 470 28.60 -2.65 2.95
CA GLN A 470 29.64 -3.61 3.26
C GLN A 470 29.89 -3.69 4.77
N ILE A 471 29.94 -4.90 5.33
CA ILE A 471 30.09 -5.15 6.76
C ILE A 471 31.37 -4.45 7.28
N PRO A 472 31.29 -3.68 8.40
CA PRO A 472 32.41 -2.88 8.92
C PRO A 472 33.36 -3.71 9.80
N VAL A 473 33.87 -4.79 9.23
CA VAL A 473 34.81 -5.73 9.89
C VAL A 473 36.01 -5.95 8.98
N TRP A 474 37.20 -6.03 9.61
CA TRP A 474 38.47 -6.24 8.91
C TRP A 474 39.20 -7.45 9.44
N TYR A 475 39.91 -8.15 8.55
CA TYR A 475 40.71 -9.33 8.81
C TYR A 475 42.18 -9.03 8.47
N ALA A 476 43.11 -9.51 9.30
CA ALA A 476 44.53 -9.41 9.05
C ALA A 476 45.14 -10.79 8.73
N ALA A 477 46.06 -10.85 7.77
CA ALA A 477 46.75 -12.10 7.46
C ALA A 477 47.52 -12.62 8.64
N GLY A 478 47.30 -13.89 9.02
CA GLY A 478 48.01 -14.54 10.16
C GLY A 478 47.46 -14.19 11.55
N HIS A 479 46.31 -13.51 11.62
CA HIS A 479 45.56 -13.28 12.85
C HIS A 479 44.23 -14.03 12.82
N ASP A 480 43.95 -14.82 13.85
CA ASP A 480 42.75 -15.68 13.90
C ASP A 480 41.46 -14.92 14.26
N GLY A 481 41.54 -13.63 14.53
CA GLY A 481 40.42 -12.77 14.87
C GLY A 481 40.02 -11.81 13.77
N TYR A 482 39.13 -10.92 14.13
CA TYR A 482 38.66 -9.81 13.28
C TYR A 482 38.58 -8.50 14.07
N PHE A 483 38.56 -7.38 13.38
CA PHE A 483 38.46 -6.04 13.96
C PHE A 483 37.15 -5.36 13.48
N CYS A 484 36.19 -5.19 14.39
CA CYS A 484 34.96 -4.47 14.11
C CYS A 484 35.18 -2.98 14.43
N ALA A 485 35.06 -2.12 13.43
CA ALA A 485 35.42 -0.72 13.57
C ALA A 485 34.55 0.22 12.69
N ARG A 486 34.56 1.51 13.00
CA ARG A 486 33.86 2.55 12.26
C ARG A 486 34.58 2.94 10.97
N SER A 487 35.88 2.75 10.95
CA SER A 487 36.75 3.04 9.80
C SER A 487 37.91 2.05 9.69
N GLU A 488 38.58 2.01 8.54
CA GLU A 488 39.81 1.22 8.39
C GLU A 488 40.91 1.71 9.31
N ASP A 489 41.01 3.01 9.58
CA ASP A 489 42.01 3.59 10.51
C ASP A 489 41.76 3.12 11.95
N ASP A 490 40.48 3.06 12.38
CA ASP A 490 40.10 2.50 13.68
C ASP A 490 40.42 1.00 13.76
N ALA A 491 40.08 0.24 12.70
CA ALA A 491 40.43 -1.19 12.61
C ALA A 491 41.93 -1.41 12.68
N ARG A 492 42.75 -0.58 12.03
CA ARG A 492 44.21 -0.61 12.09
C ARG A 492 44.72 -0.31 13.48
N THR A 493 44.12 0.61 14.20
CA THR A 493 44.41 0.91 15.59
C THR A 493 44.12 -0.28 16.50
N GLN A 494 42.98 -0.97 16.32
CA GLN A 494 42.67 -2.21 17.03
C GLN A 494 43.67 -3.33 16.67
N ALA A 495 44.05 -3.48 15.41
CA ALA A 495 45.00 -4.48 14.93
C ALA A 495 46.39 -4.29 15.55
N ARG A 496 46.89 -3.06 15.65
CA ARG A 496 48.14 -2.72 16.36
C ARG A 496 48.08 -3.12 17.84
N ALA A 497 46.96 -2.80 18.50
CA ALA A 497 46.76 -3.17 19.90
C ALA A 497 46.74 -4.69 20.11
N ALA A 498 46.30 -5.45 19.09
CA ALA A 498 46.36 -6.92 19.07
C ALA A 498 47.70 -7.50 18.60
N GLY A 499 48.72 -6.67 18.36
CA GLY A 499 50.09 -7.11 17.97
C GLY A 499 50.26 -7.40 16.47
N VAL A 500 49.31 -6.97 15.62
CA VAL A 500 49.42 -7.09 14.14
C VAL A 500 50.36 -6.00 13.62
N ASP A 501 51.34 -6.38 12.78
CA ASP A 501 52.29 -5.47 12.16
C ASP A 501 51.57 -4.47 11.24
N ASP A 502 51.95 -3.19 11.28
CA ASP A 502 51.44 -2.14 10.44
C ASP A 502 51.56 -2.39 8.93
N ALA A 503 52.56 -3.17 8.53
CA ALA A 503 52.76 -3.59 7.15
C ALA A 503 51.77 -4.66 6.69
N THR A 504 51.03 -5.29 7.63
CA THR A 504 50.00 -6.30 7.30
C THR A 504 48.79 -5.62 6.72
N ALA A 505 48.41 -6.03 5.51
CA ALA A 505 47.20 -5.53 4.87
C ALA A 505 45.92 -5.99 5.62
N LEU A 506 45.00 -5.06 5.87
CA LEU A 506 43.68 -5.36 6.35
C LEU A 506 42.75 -5.58 5.16
N ALA A 507 42.00 -6.68 5.19
CA ALA A 507 40.93 -6.96 4.20
C ALA A 507 39.57 -6.77 4.86
N ARG A 508 38.77 -5.92 4.29
CA ARG A 508 37.36 -5.74 4.74
C ARG A 508 36.51 -6.96 4.40
N ASP A 509 35.55 -7.29 5.24
CA ASP A 509 34.57 -8.38 5.02
C ASP A 509 33.96 -8.22 3.63
N PRO A 510 33.95 -9.26 2.75
CA PRO A 510 33.43 -9.14 1.40
C PRO A 510 31.89 -9.01 1.34
N ASP A 511 31.20 -9.45 2.38
CA ASP A 511 29.76 -9.48 2.44
C ASP A 511 29.17 -8.09 2.73
N VAL A 512 27.91 -7.90 2.37
CA VAL A 512 27.13 -6.72 2.71
C VAL A 512 26.04 -7.07 3.72
N LEU A 513 25.49 -6.07 4.37
CA LEU A 513 24.36 -6.22 5.28
C LEU A 513 23.05 -6.44 4.52
N ASP A 514 22.14 -7.17 5.11
CA ASP A 514 20.75 -7.28 4.69
C ASP A 514 20.13 -5.89 4.52
N THR A 515 19.40 -5.67 3.44
CA THR A 515 18.67 -4.43 3.16
C THR A 515 17.83 -3.97 4.35
N TRP A 516 17.19 -4.91 5.05
CA TRP A 516 16.37 -4.62 6.22
C TRP A 516 17.14 -4.09 7.43
N PHE A 517 18.48 -4.25 7.46
CA PHE A 517 19.31 -3.67 8.51
C PHE A 517 19.35 -2.14 8.38
N SER A 518 19.62 -1.62 7.20
CA SER A 518 19.60 -0.17 6.94
C SER A 518 18.18 0.39 7.00
N SER A 519 17.21 -0.33 6.44
CA SER A 519 15.79 0.08 6.45
C SER A 519 15.20 0.08 7.88
N GLY A 520 15.73 -0.76 8.78
CA GLY A 520 15.39 -0.77 10.22
C GLY A 520 15.83 0.48 10.99
N LEU A 521 16.78 1.27 10.45
CA LEU A 521 17.22 2.53 11.04
C LEU A 521 16.44 3.74 10.52
N TRP A 522 15.58 3.56 9.53
CA TRP A 522 14.92 4.60 8.76
C TRP A 522 14.29 5.72 9.62
N PRO A 523 13.49 5.47 10.67
CA PRO A 523 12.78 6.52 11.38
C PRO A 523 13.68 7.51 12.14
N PHE A 524 14.91 7.16 12.46
CA PHE A 524 15.83 8.00 13.22
C PHE A 524 17.11 8.36 12.47
N ALA A 525 17.62 7.49 11.60
CA ALA A 525 18.80 7.81 10.79
C ALA A 525 18.50 8.89 9.74
N THR A 526 17.28 8.91 9.18
CA THR A 526 16.86 9.91 8.17
C THR A 526 16.77 11.33 8.71
N VAL A 527 16.57 11.49 10.01
CA VAL A 527 16.52 12.80 10.69
C VAL A 527 17.83 13.14 11.42
N GLY A 528 18.88 12.31 11.24
CA GLY A 528 20.26 12.68 11.58
C GLY A 528 20.98 11.82 12.63
N TRP A 529 20.31 10.80 13.24
CA TRP A 529 21.03 9.89 14.14
C TRP A 529 22.25 9.28 13.42
N PRO A 530 23.42 9.09 14.06
CA PRO A 530 23.67 9.10 15.51
C PRO A 530 23.93 10.48 16.15
N ASP A 531 23.83 11.56 15.41
CA ASP A 531 24.05 12.90 15.93
C ASP A 531 22.75 13.49 16.50
N GLU A 532 22.88 14.39 17.48
CA GLU A 532 21.75 15.15 18.04
C GLU A 532 21.45 16.38 17.16
N THR A 533 20.85 16.11 15.98
CA THR A 533 20.49 17.17 15.04
C THR A 533 19.20 17.89 15.46
N PRO A 534 18.94 19.12 14.97
CA PRO A 534 17.65 19.80 15.19
C PRO A 534 16.48 18.99 14.64
N ASP A 535 16.63 18.32 13.48
CA ASP A 535 15.58 17.48 12.89
C ASP A 535 15.33 16.24 13.75
N PHE A 536 16.38 15.59 14.29
CA PHE A 536 16.22 14.47 15.22
C PHE A 536 15.45 14.88 16.48
N SER A 537 15.82 16.02 17.06
CA SER A 537 15.15 16.52 18.28
C SER A 537 13.68 16.91 18.04
N LYS A 538 13.34 17.45 16.85
CA LYS A 538 12.01 17.97 16.52
C LYS A 538 11.05 16.89 15.99
N PHE A 539 11.57 15.92 15.21
CA PHE A 539 10.75 15.00 14.42
C PHE A 539 10.85 13.53 14.85
N TYR A 540 11.67 13.19 15.83
CA TYR A 540 11.75 11.84 16.40
C TYR A 540 11.32 11.82 17.87
N PRO A 541 10.45 10.89 18.29
CA PRO A 541 9.79 9.81 17.54
C PRO A 541 8.79 10.31 16.51
N ALA A 542 8.56 9.51 15.44
CA ALA A 542 7.54 9.80 14.46
C ALA A 542 6.12 9.60 15.04
N THR A 543 5.16 10.43 14.61
CA THR A 543 3.77 10.33 15.07
C THR A 543 3.09 9.09 14.51
N CYS A 544 3.28 8.83 13.23
CA CYS A 544 2.63 7.72 12.54
C CYS A 544 3.58 7.05 11.56
N LEU A 545 3.61 5.73 11.58
CA LEU A 545 4.10 4.90 10.49
C LEU A 545 2.88 4.31 9.77
N GLU A 546 2.75 4.57 8.47
CA GLU A 546 1.73 3.98 7.63
C GLU A 546 2.39 3.04 6.62
N THR A 547 1.93 1.78 6.53
CA THR A 547 2.48 0.79 5.61
C THR A 547 1.54 -0.40 5.37
N GLY A 548 1.85 -1.25 4.37
CA GLY A 548 1.16 -2.51 4.15
C GLY A 548 1.39 -3.52 5.27
N TYR A 549 0.37 -4.30 5.60
CA TYR A 549 0.48 -5.32 6.65
C TYR A 549 1.50 -6.44 6.29
N ASP A 550 1.81 -6.62 5.01
CA ASP A 550 2.72 -7.65 4.52
C ASP A 550 4.19 -7.40 4.88
N ILE A 551 4.56 -6.18 5.27
CA ILE A 551 5.91 -5.85 5.75
C ILE A 551 5.97 -5.55 7.25
N LEU A 552 4.96 -5.97 8.02
CA LEU A 552 4.92 -5.77 9.48
C LEU A 552 6.17 -6.36 10.16
N PHE A 553 6.59 -7.55 9.78
CA PHE A 553 7.75 -8.23 10.39
C PHE A 553 9.06 -7.94 9.68
N PHE A 554 9.02 -7.77 8.36
CA PHE A 554 10.22 -7.42 7.59
C PHE A 554 10.80 -6.06 7.97
N TRP A 555 9.92 -5.08 8.17
CA TRP A 555 10.33 -3.69 8.35
C TRP A 555 9.91 -3.10 9.69
N VAL A 556 8.62 -3.14 10.02
CA VAL A 556 8.09 -2.42 11.19
C VAL A 556 8.68 -2.95 12.49
N ALA A 557 8.70 -4.27 12.68
CA ALA A 557 9.25 -4.89 13.88
C ALA A 557 10.74 -4.57 14.05
N ARG A 558 11.50 -4.56 12.94
CA ARG A 558 12.92 -4.22 12.95
C ARG A 558 13.18 -2.76 13.30
N MET A 559 12.36 -1.82 12.78
CA MET A 559 12.44 -0.42 13.17
C MET A 559 12.15 -0.21 14.66
N VAL A 560 11.14 -0.91 15.20
CA VAL A 560 10.80 -0.83 16.63
C VAL A 560 11.94 -1.38 17.49
N MET A 561 12.48 -2.55 17.16
CA MET A 561 13.62 -3.15 17.88
C MET A 561 14.84 -2.24 17.85
N MET A 562 15.23 -1.75 16.66
CA MET A 562 16.40 -0.88 16.49
C MET A 562 16.18 0.50 17.17
N GLY A 563 14.99 1.08 17.04
CA GLY A 563 14.64 2.36 17.68
C GLY A 563 14.77 2.29 19.21
N LEU A 564 14.16 1.26 19.82
CA LEU A 564 14.25 1.02 21.27
C LEU A 564 15.70 0.76 21.70
N GLU A 565 16.50 0.06 20.90
CA GLU A 565 17.88 -0.29 21.23
C GLU A 565 18.84 0.92 21.17
N PHE A 566 18.72 1.75 20.14
CA PHE A 566 19.66 2.84 19.92
C PHE A 566 19.26 4.17 20.55
N THR A 567 17.98 4.43 20.70
CA THR A 567 17.46 5.71 21.21
C THR A 567 16.76 5.60 22.55
N GLY A 568 16.42 4.38 22.97
CA GLY A 568 15.66 4.14 24.22
C GLY A 568 14.18 4.55 24.11
N LYS A 569 13.70 4.96 22.93
CA LYS A 569 12.32 5.42 22.69
C LYS A 569 11.65 4.55 21.62
N SER A 570 10.34 4.36 21.73
CA SER A 570 9.53 3.79 20.64
C SER A 570 9.61 4.72 19.42
N PRO A 571 9.92 4.20 18.21
CA PRO A 571 10.13 5.05 17.04
C PRO A 571 8.84 5.66 16.49
N PHE A 572 7.67 5.15 16.88
CA PHE A 572 6.34 5.56 16.43
C PHE A 572 5.36 5.60 17.60
N GLU A 573 4.40 6.53 17.56
CA GLU A 573 3.23 6.52 18.43
C GLU A 573 2.15 5.58 17.90
N VAL A 574 1.95 5.59 16.56
CA VAL A 574 0.94 4.78 15.88
C VAL A 574 1.56 4.05 14.69
N ILE A 575 1.20 2.77 14.54
CA ILE A 575 1.47 1.97 13.36
C ILE A 575 0.13 1.70 12.67
N TYR A 576 -0.08 2.34 11.51
CA TYR A 576 -1.27 2.15 10.70
C TYR A 576 -0.99 1.14 9.57
N MET A 577 -1.76 0.05 9.56
CA MET A 577 -1.64 -1.01 8.55
C MET A 577 -2.73 -0.88 7.50
N HIS A 578 -2.36 -0.70 6.23
CA HIS A 578 -3.30 -0.84 5.12
C HIS A 578 -3.28 -2.25 4.54
N GLY A 579 -4.35 -2.61 3.81
CA GLY A 579 -4.43 -3.84 3.02
C GLY A 579 -3.80 -3.71 1.64
N LEU A 580 -3.76 -4.79 0.89
CA LEU A 580 -3.20 -4.81 -0.46
C LEU A 580 -4.23 -4.37 -1.51
N VAL A 581 -3.78 -3.67 -2.54
CA VAL A 581 -4.61 -3.39 -3.71
C VAL A 581 -4.67 -4.65 -4.57
N ARG A 582 -5.90 -5.10 -4.83
CA ARG A 582 -6.19 -6.27 -5.65
C ARG A 582 -6.87 -5.86 -6.96
N ASP A 583 -6.84 -6.74 -7.93
CA ASP A 583 -7.57 -6.51 -9.18
C ASP A 583 -9.11 -6.66 -9.00
N LYS A 584 -9.88 -6.39 -10.05
CA LYS A 584 -11.35 -6.48 -10.03
C LYS A 584 -11.89 -7.86 -9.67
N ASN A 585 -11.07 -8.92 -9.79
CA ASN A 585 -11.43 -10.29 -9.44
C ASN A 585 -10.97 -10.67 -8.03
N ASN A 586 -10.48 -9.69 -7.24
CA ASN A 586 -9.90 -9.89 -5.92
C ASN A 586 -8.61 -10.74 -5.91
N GLU A 587 -7.87 -10.77 -7.02
CA GLU A 587 -6.58 -11.44 -7.10
C GLU A 587 -5.42 -10.48 -6.78
N LYS A 588 -4.38 -11.00 -6.12
CA LYS A 588 -3.14 -10.25 -5.86
C LYS A 588 -2.51 -9.85 -7.21
N MET A 589 -2.21 -8.57 -7.36
CA MET A 589 -1.49 -8.06 -8.54
C MET A 589 -0.04 -8.52 -8.52
N SER A 590 0.42 -9.11 -9.62
CA SER A 590 1.82 -9.49 -9.79
C SER A 590 2.25 -9.38 -11.25
N LYS A 591 3.55 -9.09 -11.48
CA LYS A 591 4.12 -9.02 -12.83
C LYS A 591 4.01 -10.36 -13.58
N THR A 592 4.08 -11.48 -12.85
CA THR A 592 3.93 -12.83 -13.41
C THR A 592 2.53 -13.14 -13.90
N LYS A 593 1.49 -12.58 -13.25
CA LYS A 593 0.08 -12.71 -13.68
C LYS A 593 -0.30 -11.70 -14.78
N GLY A 594 0.52 -10.68 -15.03
CA GLY A 594 0.26 -9.64 -16.04
C GLY A 594 -0.92 -8.71 -15.70
N ASN A 595 -1.36 -8.67 -14.43
CA ASN A 595 -2.48 -7.86 -13.96
C ASN A 595 -2.03 -6.60 -13.18
N VAL A 596 -0.74 -6.24 -13.24
CA VAL A 596 -0.22 -5.01 -12.65
C VAL A 596 -0.60 -3.82 -13.52
N VAL A 597 -1.15 -2.78 -12.89
CA VAL A 597 -1.54 -1.51 -13.53
C VAL A 597 -0.56 -0.43 -13.09
N ASP A 598 0.00 0.31 -14.05
CA ASP A 598 0.80 1.51 -13.77
C ASP A 598 -0.14 2.64 -13.30
N PRO A 599 0.08 3.23 -12.11
CA PRO A 599 -0.75 4.31 -11.63
C PRO A 599 -0.76 5.53 -12.56
N LEU A 600 0.30 5.78 -13.31
CA LEU A 600 0.34 6.91 -14.24
C LEU A 600 -0.60 6.73 -15.43
N ASP A 601 -0.78 5.51 -15.93
CA ASP A 601 -1.76 5.24 -17.00
C ASP A 601 -3.17 5.62 -16.54
N VAL A 602 -3.49 5.34 -15.25
CA VAL A 602 -4.79 5.69 -14.65
C VAL A 602 -4.89 7.21 -14.43
N VAL A 603 -3.82 7.85 -13.97
CA VAL A 603 -3.76 9.32 -13.80
C VAL A 603 -3.94 10.04 -15.14
N ASP A 604 -3.30 9.54 -16.21
CA ASP A 604 -3.38 10.15 -17.54
C ASP A 604 -4.79 10.00 -18.17
N GLU A 605 -5.56 8.97 -17.80
CA GLU A 605 -6.93 8.76 -18.29
C GLU A 605 -8.00 9.44 -17.43
N PHE A 606 -7.84 9.45 -16.08
CA PHE A 606 -8.91 9.85 -15.16
C PHE A 606 -8.54 11.03 -14.23
N GLY A 607 -7.27 11.42 -14.13
CA GLY A 607 -6.76 12.39 -13.17
C GLY A 607 -6.29 11.76 -11.85
N ALA A 608 -5.35 12.42 -11.17
CA ALA A 608 -4.80 11.95 -9.89
C ALA A 608 -5.84 11.95 -8.77
N ASP A 609 -6.71 12.97 -8.70
CA ASP A 609 -7.74 13.07 -7.67
C ASP A 609 -8.74 11.93 -7.71
N ALA A 610 -9.15 11.49 -8.92
CA ALA A 610 -10.06 10.36 -9.09
C ALA A 610 -9.44 9.04 -8.62
N LEU A 611 -8.16 8.80 -8.93
CA LEU A 611 -7.45 7.62 -8.47
C LEU A 611 -7.28 7.61 -6.94
N ARG A 612 -6.80 8.71 -6.36
CA ARG A 612 -6.60 8.87 -4.91
C ARG A 612 -7.88 8.57 -4.13
N PHE A 613 -8.98 9.19 -4.50
CA PHE A 613 -10.27 9.00 -3.85
C PHE A 613 -10.77 7.55 -3.98
N SER A 614 -10.52 6.90 -5.11
CA SER A 614 -10.90 5.51 -5.35
C SER A 614 -10.13 4.51 -4.50
N LEU A 615 -8.86 4.79 -4.21
CA LEU A 615 -8.00 3.93 -3.39
C LEU A 615 -8.35 4.00 -1.90
N VAL A 616 -8.97 5.10 -1.43
CA VAL A 616 -9.12 5.37 0.00
C VAL A 616 -10.56 5.25 0.48
N THR A 617 -11.54 5.72 -0.32
CA THR A 617 -12.95 5.73 0.10
C THR A 617 -13.57 4.35 0.14
N GLY A 618 -14.30 4.07 1.24
CA GLY A 618 -14.93 2.77 1.49
C GLY A 618 -13.94 1.67 1.89
N VAL A 619 -12.73 2.05 2.32
CA VAL A 619 -11.69 1.14 2.78
C VAL A 619 -11.63 1.15 4.30
N THR A 620 -11.60 -0.04 4.89
CA THR A 620 -11.37 -0.25 6.33
C THR A 620 -9.88 -0.54 6.57
N PRO A 621 -9.27 -0.02 7.64
CA PRO A 621 -7.87 -0.31 7.96
C PRO A 621 -7.53 -1.81 7.92
N GLY A 622 -6.44 -2.16 7.24
CA GLY A 622 -5.94 -3.53 7.12
C GLY A 622 -6.73 -4.46 6.20
N GLN A 623 -7.77 -4.00 5.52
CA GLN A 623 -8.50 -4.80 4.53
C GLN A 623 -7.97 -4.56 3.11
N ASP A 624 -7.91 -5.64 2.33
CA ASP A 624 -7.55 -5.57 0.92
C ASP A 624 -8.61 -4.82 0.11
N VAL A 625 -8.16 -4.11 -0.92
CA VAL A 625 -8.99 -3.20 -1.72
C VAL A 625 -9.08 -3.70 -3.15
N PRO A 626 -10.19 -4.28 -3.59
CA PRO A 626 -10.40 -4.55 -5.01
C PRO A 626 -10.63 -3.21 -5.74
N LEU A 627 -9.76 -2.89 -6.71
CA LEU A 627 -9.88 -1.69 -7.52
C LEU A 627 -10.40 -2.04 -8.91
N SER A 628 -11.52 -1.40 -9.30
CA SER A 628 -12.04 -1.43 -10.66
C SER A 628 -11.90 -0.06 -11.33
N MET A 629 -11.69 -0.04 -12.64
CA MET A 629 -11.65 1.21 -13.41
C MET A 629 -13.00 1.92 -13.45
N ASP A 630 -14.11 1.19 -13.26
CA ASP A 630 -15.44 1.80 -13.13
C ASP A 630 -15.54 2.68 -11.89
N LYS A 631 -14.99 2.24 -10.74
CA LYS A 631 -14.92 3.05 -9.51
C LYS A 631 -14.10 4.33 -9.72
N VAL A 632 -12.98 4.22 -10.45
CA VAL A 632 -12.16 5.41 -10.78
C VAL A 632 -12.93 6.38 -11.67
N LYS A 633 -13.66 5.88 -12.66
CA LYS A 633 -14.52 6.67 -13.55
C LYS A 633 -15.66 7.36 -12.78
N GLU A 634 -16.29 6.68 -11.83
CA GLU A 634 -17.30 7.27 -10.94
C GLU A 634 -16.73 8.44 -10.14
N ASN A 635 -15.53 8.28 -9.59
CA ASN A 635 -14.85 9.34 -8.83
C ASN A 635 -14.37 10.50 -9.71
N ARG A 636 -13.98 10.24 -10.96
CA ARG A 636 -13.80 11.31 -11.95
C ARG A 636 -15.10 12.10 -12.21
N ASN A 637 -16.23 11.41 -12.25
CA ASN A 637 -17.53 12.09 -12.39
C ASN A 637 -17.85 12.93 -11.14
N PHE A 638 -17.39 12.50 -9.97
CA PHE A 638 -17.47 13.30 -8.74
C PHE A 638 -16.65 14.59 -8.83
N CYS A 639 -15.39 14.53 -9.33
CA CYS A 639 -14.61 15.74 -9.63
C CYS A 639 -15.40 16.70 -10.54
N ASN A 640 -16.04 16.20 -11.60
CA ASN A 640 -16.88 17.01 -12.48
C ASN A 640 -18.15 17.55 -11.79
N LYS A 641 -18.72 16.83 -10.81
CA LYS A 641 -19.87 17.32 -10.03
C LYS A 641 -19.45 18.53 -9.16
N ILE A 642 -18.30 18.45 -8.49
CA ILE A 642 -17.73 19.55 -7.72
C ILE A 642 -17.48 20.77 -8.65
N TRP A 643 -16.87 20.51 -9.81
CA TRP A 643 -16.61 21.54 -10.81
C TRP A 643 -17.87 22.24 -11.31
N ASN A 644 -18.92 21.47 -11.61
CA ASN A 644 -20.20 22.04 -12.06
C ASN A 644 -20.93 22.82 -10.97
N ALA A 645 -20.85 22.40 -9.71
CA ALA A 645 -21.33 23.20 -8.59
C ALA A 645 -20.56 24.53 -8.50
N ALA A 646 -19.24 24.49 -8.61
CA ALA A 646 -18.42 25.70 -8.64
C ALA A 646 -18.80 26.65 -9.78
N ARG A 647 -19.03 26.15 -11.00
CA ARG A 647 -19.51 26.97 -12.14
C ARG A 647 -20.85 27.66 -11.87
N PHE A 648 -21.75 26.98 -11.18
CA PHE A 648 -23.02 27.59 -10.77
C PHE A 648 -22.82 28.67 -9.71
N LEU A 649 -21.86 28.48 -8.81
CA LEU A 649 -21.55 29.39 -7.71
C LEU A 649 -20.68 30.58 -8.14
N GLU A 650 -19.85 30.43 -9.17
CA GLU A 650 -18.88 31.47 -9.62
C GLU A 650 -19.50 32.87 -9.72
N PRO A 651 -20.65 33.09 -10.41
CA PRO A 651 -21.26 34.42 -10.47
C PRO A 651 -21.87 34.89 -9.15
N LYS A 652 -22.19 33.96 -8.23
CA LYS A 652 -22.77 34.26 -6.91
C LYS A 652 -21.73 34.57 -5.86
N LEU A 653 -20.51 34.08 -6.06
CA LEU A 653 -19.35 34.24 -5.17
C LEU A 653 -18.38 35.31 -5.66
N ALA A 654 -18.74 36.12 -6.67
CA ALA A 654 -17.90 37.18 -7.19
C ALA A 654 -17.53 38.17 -6.07
N GLY A 655 -16.23 38.22 -5.73
CA GLY A 655 -15.72 39.03 -4.62
C GLY A 655 -15.78 38.40 -3.24
N ALA A 656 -16.18 37.13 -3.14
CA ALA A 656 -16.06 36.38 -1.88
C ALA A 656 -14.59 36.19 -1.50
N THR A 657 -14.29 36.32 -0.21
CA THR A 657 -13.00 36.00 0.38
C THR A 657 -13.13 34.80 1.29
N PRO A 658 -12.05 34.06 1.56
CA PRO A 658 -12.06 33.01 2.58
C PRO A 658 -12.55 33.56 3.92
N SER A 659 -13.26 32.73 4.66
CA SER A 659 -13.76 33.11 5.98
C SER A 659 -12.61 33.20 6.99
N ASP A 660 -12.62 34.20 7.86
CA ASP A 660 -11.65 34.36 8.97
C ASP A 660 -11.82 33.30 10.07
N GLY A 661 -12.74 32.38 9.91
CA GLY A 661 -13.04 31.30 10.85
C GLY A 661 -14.47 30.76 10.69
N PRO A 662 -14.91 29.87 11.57
CA PRO A 662 -16.26 29.30 11.50
C PRO A 662 -17.33 30.35 11.83
N ILE A 663 -18.50 30.22 11.17
CA ILE A 663 -19.68 31.04 11.48
C ILE A 663 -20.05 30.83 12.96
N GLN A 664 -20.12 31.94 13.68
CA GLN A 664 -20.37 31.94 15.14
C GLN A 664 -21.88 31.79 15.45
N ALA A 665 -22.21 31.34 16.64
CA ALA A 665 -23.61 31.09 17.07
C ALA A 665 -24.55 32.30 16.89
N ALA A 666 -24.08 33.52 17.14
CA ALA A 666 -24.90 34.72 16.97
C ALA A 666 -25.19 35.02 15.49
N GLU A 667 -24.20 34.86 14.61
CA GLU A 667 -24.38 35.00 13.15
C GLU A 667 -25.30 33.89 12.62
N LEU A 668 -25.08 32.65 13.05
CA LEU A 668 -25.91 31.50 12.69
C LEU A 668 -27.38 31.73 13.06
N ALA A 669 -27.66 32.16 14.29
CA ALA A 669 -29.03 32.39 14.78
C ALA A 669 -29.77 33.51 14.01
N ALA A 670 -29.07 34.43 13.37
CA ALA A 670 -29.65 35.51 12.58
C ALA A 670 -30.04 35.07 11.16
N MET A 671 -29.58 33.89 10.70
CA MET A 671 -29.85 33.37 9.35
C MET A 671 -31.23 32.73 9.25
N PRO A 672 -31.87 32.68 8.06
CA PRO A 672 -33.04 31.84 7.80
C PRO A 672 -32.80 30.34 8.07
N VAL A 673 -33.88 29.57 8.22
CA VAL A 673 -33.79 28.15 8.65
C VAL A 673 -32.89 27.29 7.74
N PHE A 674 -33.00 27.44 6.42
CA PHE A 674 -32.23 26.61 5.50
C PHE A 674 -30.74 26.97 5.48
N GLU A 675 -30.39 28.24 5.71
CA GLU A 675 -29.04 28.73 5.87
C GLU A 675 -28.44 28.21 7.19
N ARG A 676 -29.20 28.26 8.29
CA ARG A 676 -28.80 27.66 9.58
C ARG A 676 -28.56 26.16 9.46
N TYR A 677 -29.43 25.48 8.72
CA TYR A 677 -29.29 24.06 8.44
C TYR A 677 -27.99 23.72 7.74
N ILE A 678 -27.69 24.34 6.59
CA ILE A 678 -26.52 23.95 5.80
C ILE A 678 -25.21 24.28 6.52
N VAL A 679 -25.13 25.39 7.27
CA VAL A 679 -24.01 25.74 8.11
C VAL A 679 -23.83 24.71 9.25
N SER A 680 -24.92 24.33 9.93
CA SER A 680 -24.89 23.29 10.98
C SER A 680 -24.41 21.96 10.43
N LYS A 681 -24.88 21.54 9.27
CA LYS A 681 -24.44 20.28 8.61
C LYS A 681 -22.98 20.35 8.18
N ALA A 682 -22.49 21.52 7.75
CA ALA A 682 -21.09 21.74 7.44
C ALA A 682 -20.20 21.58 8.69
N HIS A 683 -20.62 22.15 9.80
CA HIS A 683 -19.93 22.05 11.09
C HIS A 683 -19.93 20.60 11.63
N GLU A 684 -21.07 19.92 11.65
CA GLU A 684 -21.19 18.52 12.04
C GLU A 684 -20.28 17.61 11.20
N CYS A 685 -20.25 17.84 9.87
CA CYS A 685 -19.38 17.09 8.98
C CYS A 685 -17.89 17.38 9.26
N ALA A 686 -17.52 18.63 9.52
CA ALA A 686 -16.15 19.02 9.81
C ALA A 686 -15.63 18.36 11.10
N GLU A 687 -16.43 18.39 12.19
CA GLU A 687 -16.09 17.73 13.47
C GLU A 687 -16.00 16.21 13.30
N ALA A 688 -16.99 15.59 12.65
CA ALA A 688 -17.03 14.15 12.47
C ALA A 688 -15.90 13.65 11.54
N SER A 689 -15.52 14.41 10.51
CA SER A 689 -14.40 14.09 9.63
C SER A 689 -13.06 14.27 10.33
N ALA A 690 -12.90 15.31 11.16
CA ALA A 690 -11.70 15.50 11.97
C ALA A 690 -11.51 14.34 12.96
N ALA A 691 -12.57 13.95 13.68
CA ALA A 691 -12.54 12.82 14.60
C ALA A 691 -12.18 11.50 13.88
N ALA A 692 -12.73 11.27 12.69
CA ALA A 692 -12.44 10.09 11.89
C ALA A 692 -10.95 10.06 11.45
N LEU A 693 -10.36 11.20 11.05
CA LEU A 693 -8.95 11.28 10.67
C LEU A 693 -8.02 11.12 11.88
N GLU A 694 -8.37 11.66 13.03
CA GLU A 694 -7.64 11.44 14.31
C GLU A 694 -7.64 9.96 14.74
N ASP A 695 -8.74 9.25 14.46
CA ASP A 695 -8.88 7.81 14.75
C ASP A 695 -8.37 6.92 13.59
N TYR A 696 -7.75 7.50 12.57
CA TYR A 696 -7.27 6.78 11.39
C TYR A 696 -8.37 6.07 10.57
N ALA A 697 -9.63 6.47 10.72
CA ALA A 697 -10.75 6.02 9.89
C ALA A 697 -10.84 6.84 8.59
N ILE A 698 -9.73 6.84 7.82
CA ILE A 698 -9.51 7.75 6.67
C ILE A 698 -10.60 7.59 5.61
N GLY A 699 -11.00 6.35 5.31
CA GLY A 699 -12.06 6.07 4.34
C GLY A 699 -13.42 6.64 4.75
N ASP A 700 -13.73 6.65 6.05
CA ASP A 700 -14.96 7.22 6.60
C ASP A 700 -14.97 8.75 6.51
N ALA A 701 -13.84 9.41 6.78
CA ALA A 701 -13.73 10.86 6.64
C ALA A 701 -14.00 11.30 5.19
N GLY A 702 -13.39 10.62 4.20
CA GLY A 702 -13.64 10.87 2.78
C GLY A 702 -15.10 10.65 2.37
N ARG A 703 -15.73 9.58 2.88
CA ARG A 703 -17.15 9.29 2.64
C ARG A 703 -18.06 10.36 3.22
N ARG A 704 -17.81 10.84 4.44
CA ARG A 704 -18.59 11.94 5.08
C ARG A 704 -18.50 13.24 4.27
N ALA A 705 -17.29 13.61 3.83
CA ALA A 705 -17.09 14.79 2.99
C ALA A 705 -17.85 14.66 1.65
N TYR A 706 -17.82 13.47 1.03
CA TYR A 706 -18.59 13.16 -0.17
C TYR A 706 -20.10 13.28 0.05
N GLU A 707 -20.62 12.64 1.11
CA GLU A 707 -22.06 12.64 1.45
C GLU A 707 -22.57 14.03 1.75
N PHE A 708 -21.80 14.84 2.51
CA PHE A 708 -22.15 16.22 2.80
C PHE A 708 -22.25 17.04 1.51
N PHE A 709 -21.19 16.97 0.66
CA PHE A 709 -21.21 17.70 -0.61
C PHE A 709 -22.36 17.25 -1.51
N TYR A 710 -22.54 15.93 -1.67
CA TYR A 710 -23.51 15.40 -2.64
C TYR A 710 -24.95 15.52 -2.15
N ASN A 711 -25.22 14.98 -0.95
CA ASN A 711 -26.59 14.81 -0.44
C ASN A 711 -27.14 16.07 0.25
N GLU A 712 -26.28 16.92 0.83
CA GLU A 712 -26.76 18.09 1.58
C GLU A 712 -26.55 19.38 0.81
N PHE A 713 -25.33 19.61 0.35
CA PHE A 713 -24.97 20.85 -0.33
C PHE A 713 -25.53 20.90 -1.77
N ALA A 714 -25.15 19.97 -2.64
CA ALA A 714 -25.44 20.04 -4.07
C ALA A 714 -26.91 19.69 -4.40
N ASP A 715 -27.47 18.63 -3.79
CA ASP A 715 -28.81 18.14 -4.13
C ASP A 715 -29.93 18.93 -3.45
N TRP A 716 -29.64 19.53 -2.29
CA TRP A 716 -30.67 20.29 -1.55
C TRP A 716 -30.38 21.77 -1.49
N TYR A 717 -29.26 22.18 -0.85
CA TYR A 717 -29.09 23.59 -0.53
C TYR A 717 -28.85 24.47 -1.76
N VAL A 718 -28.06 24.00 -2.73
CA VAL A 718 -27.85 24.68 -4.02
C VAL A 718 -29.18 24.88 -4.76
N GLU A 719 -30.08 23.89 -4.73
CA GLU A 719 -31.38 24.01 -5.37
C GLU A 719 -32.30 25.03 -4.65
N VAL A 720 -32.33 24.97 -3.31
CA VAL A 720 -33.09 25.92 -2.48
C VAL A 720 -32.59 27.35 -2.68
N SER A 721 -31.30 27.56 -2.78
CA SER A 721 -30.67 28.90 -2.97
C SER A 721 -31.15 29.61 -4.25
N LYS A 722 -31.69 28.87 -5.24
CA LYS A 722 -32.25 29.43 -6.48
C LYS A 722 -33.54 30.17 -6.25
N THR A 723 -34.23 29.96 -5.13
CA THR A 723 -35.56 30.55 -4.81
C THR A 723 -35.43 31.77 -3.91
N ARG A 724 -34.24 32.10 -3.45
CA ARG A 724 -34.00 33.23 -2.55
C ARG A 724 -34.27 34.57 -3.23
N SER A 725 -34.88 35.46 -2.51
CA SER A 725 -35.25 36.81 -2.99
C SER A 725 -35.34 37.80 -1.81
N GLY A 726 -35.19 39.11 -2.08
CA GLY A 726 -35.26 40.12 -1.04
C GLY A 726 -34.12 40.05 -0.06
N ASP A 727 -34.40 40.20 1.22
CA ASP A 727 -33.42 40.28 2.33
C ASP A 727 -32.69 38.93 2.57
N ASP A 728 -33.26 37.81 2.12
CA ASP A 728 -32.63 36.49 2.29
C ASP A 728 -31.47 36.26 1.31
N VAL A 729 -31.25 37.08 0.31
CA VAL A 729 -30.23 36.88 -0.73
C VAL A 729 -28.83 36.96 -0.14
N GLU A 730 -28.59 37.95 0.72
CA GLU A 730 -27.28 38.17 1.35
C GLU A 730 -26.91 37.02 2.29
N ALA A 731 -27.85 36.63 3.17
CA ALA A 731 -27.68 35.47 4.07
C ALA A 731 -27.43 34.18 3.29
N SER A 732 -28.14 33.97 2.19
CA SER A 732 -27.96 32.80 1.34
C SER A 732 -26.61 32.80 0.62
N GLN A 733 -26.15 33.95 0.10
CA GLN A 733 -24.83 34.07 -0.51
C GLN A 733 -23.71 33.78 0.50
N ARG A 734 -23.83 34.32 1.73
CA ARG A 734 -22.91 34.08 2.84
C ARG A 734 -22.86 32.58 3.20
N ALA A 735 -23.99 31.94 3.36
CA ALA A 735 -24.07 30.51 3.67
C ALA A 735 -23.58 29.61 2.52
N LEU A 736 -23.86 29.97 1.24
CA LEU A 736 -23.32 29.29 0.06
C LEU A 736 -21.81 29.35 0.00
N ALA A 737 -21.24 30.56 0.18
CA ALA A 737 -19.80 30.78 0.17
C ALA A 737 -19.14 29.93 1.26
N TYR A 738 -19.63 30.05 2.49
CA TYR A 738 -19.09 29.33 3.63
C TYR A 738 -19.20 27.79 3.49
N ALA A 739 -20.39 27.28 3.17
CA ALA A 739 -20.60 25.83 3.05
C ALA A 739 -19.76 25.22 1.92
N PHE A 740 -19.58 25.93 0.79
CA PHE A 740 -18.71 25.46 -0.29
C PHE A 740 -17.22 25.54 0.08
N GLU A 741 -16.80 26.59 0.80
CA GLU A 741 -15.47 26.69 1.39
C GLU A 741 -15.17 25.47 2.27
N VAL A 742 -16.10 25.11 3.18
CA VAL A 742 -15.97 23.92 4.03
C VAL A 742 -15.89 22.65 3.19
N CYS A 743 -16.74 22.51 2.14
CA CYS A 743 -16.64 21.38 1.21
C CYS A 743 -15.23 21.25 0.60
N LEU A 744 -14.67 22.35 0.09
CA LEU A 744 -13.33 22.34 -0.50
C LEU A 744 -12.26 21.93 0.53
N LYS A 745 -12.32 22.48 1.74
CA LYS A 745 -11.37 22.16 2.83
C LYS A 745 -11.46 20.70 3.28
N LEU A 746 -12.65 20.12 3.36
CA LEU A 746 -12.87 18.71 3.76
C LEU A 746 -12.46 17.72 2.67
N ILE A 747 -12.67 18.08 1.40
CA ILE A 747 -12.34 17.22 0.25
C ILE A 747 -10.87 17.34 -0.12
N HIS A 748 -10.21 18.46 0.15
CA HIS A 748 -8.82 18.76 -0.26
C HIS A 748 -7.79 17.68 0.10
N PRO A 749 -7.77 17.08 1.30
CA PRO A 749 -6.83 16.01 1.59
C PRO A 749 -6.95 14.81 0.61
N PHE A 750 -8.15 14.54 0.13
CA PHE A 750 -8.46 13.41 -0.75
C PHE A 750 -8.29 13.74 -2.23
N MET A 751 -8.77 14.92 -2.65
CA MET A 751 -8.78 15.43 -4.03
C MET A 751 -8.12 16.81 -4.08
N PRO A 752 -6.79 16.87 -3.93
CA PRO A 752 -6.10 18.15 -3.71
C PRO A 752 -6.09 19.07 -4.94
N HIS A 753 -6.07 18.54 -6.15
CA HIS A 753 -5.89 19.35 -7.36
C HIS A 753 -7.15 20.12 -7.74
N VAL A 754 -8.28 19.44 -7.87
CA VAL A 754 -9.54 20.10 -8.24
C VAL A 754 -9.97 21.12 -7.18
N THR A 755 -9.77 20.82 -5.91
CA THR A 755 -10.15 21.69 -4.81
C THR A 755 -9.27 22.92 -4.71
N GLU A 756 -7.94 22.78 -4.87
CA GLU A 756 -7.02 23.91 -4.92
C GLU A 756 -7.31 24.82 -6.11
N PHE A 757 -7.53 24.24 -7.30
CA PHE A 757 -7.86 25.01 -8.48
C PHE A 757 -9.11 25.89 -8.25
N LEU A 758 -10.18 25.28 -7.70
CA LEU A 758 -11.42 25.97 -7.41
C LEU A 758 -11.27 27.03 -6.30
N TRP A 759 -10.46 26.72 -5.30
CA TRP A 759 -10.12 27.68 -4.23
C TRP A 759 -9.47 28.96 -4.78
N GLN A 760 -8.42 28.78 -5.58
CA GLN A 760 -7.71 29.89 -6.19
C GLN A 760 -8.63 30.71 -7.10
N LYS A 761 -9.54 30.06 -7.81
CA LYS A 761 -10.47 30.72 -8.73
C LYS A 761 -11.58 31.51 -8.02
N LEU A 762 -12.14 30.96 -6.95
CA LEU A 762 -13.37 31.49 -6.34
C LEU A 762 -13.11 32.38 -5.11
N TYR A 763 -12.06 32.13 -4.35
CA TYR A 763 -11.81 32.80 -3.07
C TYR A 763 -10.54 33.63 -3.05
N ASN A 764 -9.56 33.36 -3.90
CA ASN A 764 -8.28 34.08 -3.92
C ASN A 764 -8.20 35.18 -4.97
N GLY A 765 -9.31 35.61 -5.52
CA GLY A 765 -9.39 36.61 -6.60
C GLY A 765 -8.88 38.03 -6.25
N ALA A 766 -8.48 38.26 -5.00
CA ALA A 766 -7.96 39.55 -4.51
C ALA A 766 -6.42 39.66 -4.55
N GLY A 767 -5.70 38.66 -5.10
CA GLY A 767 -4.27 38.82 -5.43
C GLY A 767 -3.27 38.40 -4.38
N ASP A 768 -3.64 37.76 -3.29
CA ASP A 768 -2.66 37.11 -2.41
C ASP A 768 -2.25 35.76 -3.03
N GLU A 769 -1.10 35.78 -3.70
CA GLU A 769 -0.54 34.66 -4.44
C GLU A 769 -0.09 33.53 -3.53
N THR A 770 -0.03 33.76 -2.21
CA THR A 770 0.50 32.81 -1.21
C THR A 770 -0.59 32.03 -0.48
N ALA A 771 -1.86 32.41 -0.58
CA ALA A 771 -2.96 31.75 0.14
C ALA A 771 -3.44 30.45 -0.55
N ALA A 772 -2.63 29.40 -0.47
CA ALA A 772 -3.01 28.06 -0.95
C ALA A 772 -4.05 27.43 -0.01
N LEU A 773 -4.98 26.65 -0.58
CA LEU A 773 -5.93 25.85 0.20
C LEU A 773 -5.21 24.86 1.13
N MET A 774 -4.08 24.31 0.68
CA MET A 774 -3.22 23.43 1.47
C MET A 774 -2.76 24.08 2.80
N ALA A 775 -2.57 25.41 2.82
CA ALA A 775 -2.16 26.17 4.00
C ALA A 775 -3.35 26.73 4.79
N ALA A 776 -4.57 26.64 4.23
CA ALA A 776 -5.77 27.17 4.88
C ALA A 776 -6.15 26.34 6.12
N PRO A 777 -6.62 26.99 7.21
CA PRO A 777 -7.02 26.28 8.42
C PRO A 777 -8.14 25.27 8.16
N TYR A 778 -8.03 24.10 8.77
CA TYR A 778 -9.11 23.11 8.77
C TYR A 778 -10.36 23.66 9.49
N PRO A 779 -11.58 23.38 9.01
CA PRO A 779 -12.80 24.02 9.56
C PRO A 779 -13.04 23.72 11.04
N ALA A 780 -12.65 22.54 11.53
CA ALA A 780 -12.74 22.15 12.95
C ALA A 780 -11.33 22.19 13.57
N LEU A 781 -10.98 23.29 14.21
CA LEU A 781 -9.73 23.43 14.97
C LEU A 781 -9.86 22.80 16.36
N GLU A 782 -8.71 22.37 16.93
CA GLU A 782 -8.69 21.78 18.26
C GLU A 782 -9.24 22.74 19.34
N GLY A 783 -10.16 22.24 20.15
CA GLY A 783 -10.74 22.99 21.29
C GLY A 783 -11.78 24.04 20.91
N ALA A 784 -12.10 24.23 19.63
CA ALA A 784 -13.17 25.11 19.19
C ALA A 784 -14.46 24.31 18.95
N ALA A 785 -15.49 24.58 19.73
CA ALA A 785 -16.81 24.04 19.45
C ALA A 785 -17.45 24.80 18.28
N LEU A 786 -17.91 24.09 17.28
CA LEU A 786 -18.61 24.66 16.13
C LEU A 786 -20.10 24.87 16.46
N ALA A 787 -20.65 26.00 16.04
CA ALA A 787 -22.07 26.31 16.29
C ALA A 787 -22.97 25.39 15.44
N SER A 788 -24.01 24.81 16.05
CA SER A 788 -25.06 24.03 15.36
C SER A 788 -26.44 24.44 15.87
N ASP A 789 -27.42 24.38 14.99
CA ASP A 789 -28.84 24.64 15.30
C ASP A 789 -29.64 23.35 15.07
N ALA A 790 -29.86 22.59 16.15
CA ALA A 790 -30.59 21.34 16.14
C ALA A 790 -32.04 21.49 15.64
N ASP A 791 -32.69 22.61 15.95
CA ASP A 791 -34.05 22.86 15.49
C ASP A 791 -34.11 23.12 13.98
N ALA A 792 -33.18 23.89 13.44
CA ALA A 792 -33.07 24.08 11.99
C ALA A 792 -32.80 22.75 11.28
N VAL A 793 -31.93 21.90 11.86
CA VAL A 793 -31.65 20.54 11.34
C VAL A 793 -32.94 19.69 11.35
N ARG A 794 -33.64 19.62 12.47
CA ARG A 794 -34.88 18.87 12.62
C ARG A 794 -35.96 19.34 11.62
N LEU A 795 -36.18 20.65 11.52
CA LEU A 795 -37.16 21.25 10.61
C LEU A 795 -36.84 20.94 9.15
N MET A 796 -35.59 21.08 8.74
CA MET A 796 -35.20 20.79 7.38
C MET A 796 -35.27 19.29 7.03
N GLU A 797 -34.94 18.37 7.95
CA GLU A 797 -35.11 16.94 7.70
C GLU A 797 -36.60 16.55 7.52
N SER A 798 -37.48 17.13 8.32
CA SER A 798 -38.95 16.96 8.15
C SER A 798 -39.41 17.52 6.79
N TRP A 799 -38.94 18.71 6.41
CA TRP A 799 -39.25 19.33 5.14
C TRP A 799 -38.69 18.51 3.94
N LYS A 800 -37.49 17.96 4.04
CA LYS A 800 -36.93 17.00 3.05
C LYS A 800 -37.79 15.74 2.94
N GLY A 801 -38.27 15.23 4.08
CA GLY A 801 -39.25 14.12 4.13
C GLY A 801 -40.49 14.40 3.32
N LEU A 802 -41.08 15.58 3.51
CA LEU A 802 -42.25 16.06 2.74
C LEU A 802 -41.95 16.10 1.23
N VAL A 803 -40.83 16.71 0.82
CA VAL A 803 -40.45 16.77 -0.61
C VAL A 803 -40.26 15.38 -1.19
N ARG A 804 -39.60 14.46 -0.45
CA ARG A 804 -39.41 13.06 -0.89
C ARG A 804 -40.76 12.35 -1.07
N ALA A 805 -41.69 12.51 -0.11
CA ALA A 805 -43.03 11.91 -0.19
C ALA A 805 -43.80 12.41 -1.43
N LEU A 806 -43.78 13.73 -1.67
CA LEU A 806 -44.38 14.33 -2.85
C LEU A 806 -43.75 13.89 -4.17
N ARG A 807 -42.42 13.66 -4.20
CA ARG A 807 -41.75 13.12 -5.38
C ARG A 807 -42.09 11.65 -5.61
N ASN A 808 -42.14 10.86 -4.56
CA ASN A 808 -42.43 9.43 -4.62
C ASN A 808 -43.83 9.17 -5.16
N ILE A 809 -44.87 9.89 -4.66
CA ILE A 809 -46.21 9.71 -5.16
C ILE A 809 -46.32 10.12 -6.62
N ARG A 810 -45.62 11.18 -7.05
CA ARG A 810 -45.58 11.56 -8.46
C ARG A 810 -45.00 10.46 -9.35
N ALA A 811 -43.96 9.76 -8.86
CA ALA A 811 -43.36 8.63 -9.60
C ALA A 811 -44.32 7.42 -9.60
N GLU A 812 -44.95 7.11 -8.47
CA GLU A 812 -45.90 6.00 -8.33
C GLU A 812 -47.12 6.13 -9.25
N TYR A 813 -47.69 7.34 -9.30
CA TYR A 813 -48.85 7.62 -10.17
C TYR A 813 -48.44 8.04 -11.59
N GLY A 814 -47.13 8.08 -11.91
CA GLY A 814 -46.63 8.45 -13.24
C GLY A 814 -47.00 9.86 -13.67
N ILE A 815 -47.06 10.82 -12.73
CA ILE A 815 -47.42 12.21 -12.99
C ILE A 815 -46.33 12.89 -13.83
N GLU A 816 -46.72 13.42 -14.98
CA GLU A 816 -45.80 14.12 -15.88
C GLU A 816 -45.11 15.29 -15.18
N PRO A 817 -43.78 15.55 -15.47
CA PRO A 817 -43.01 16.62 -14.83
C PRO A 817 -43.62 18.04 -15.00
N ALA A 818 -44.43 18.24 -16.07
CA ALA A 818 -45.06 19.51 -16.36
C ALA A 818 -46.34 19.76 -15.53
N VAL A 819 -46.95 18.70 -14.99
CA VAL A 819 -48.17 18.80 -14.19
C VAL A 819 -47.84 19.26 -12.77
N LYS A 820 -48.45 20.34 -12.33
CA LYS A 820 -48.34 20.85 -10.97
C LYS A 820 -49.49 20.34 -10.11
N THR A 821 -49.17 19.80 -8.92
CA THR A 821 -50.17 19.31 -7.96
C THR A 821 -50.45 20.32 -6.87
N GLY A 822 -51.65 20.29 -6.29
CA GLY A 822 -52.09 21.20 -5.21
C GLY A 822 -52.42 20.43 -3.92
N PRO A 823 -51.41 19.97 -3.17
CA PRO A 823 -51.61 19.21 -1.95
C PRO A 823 -52.16 20.07 -0.79
N THR A 824 -52.99 19.45 0.05
CA THR A 824 -53.26 19.95 1.38
C THR A 824 -52.34 19.26 2.38
N ILE A 825 -51.54 20.03 3.10
CA ILE A 825 -50.54 19.57 4.07
C ILE A 825 -51.11 19.83 5.48
N VAL A 826 -51.32 18.76 6.23
CA VAL A 826 -51.69 18.82 7.65
C VAL A 826 -50.40 18.71 8.46
N CYS A 827 -50.07 19.72 9.25
CA CYS A 827 -48.83 19.77 10.02
C CYS A 827 -49.11 20.29 11.41
N GLU A 828 -49.01 19.40 12.41
CA GLU A 828 -49.22 19.72 13.84
C GLU A 828 -48.09 20.56 14.43
N ASP A 829 -46.83 20.42 13.92
CA ASP A 829 -45.70 21.24 14.32
C ASP A 829 -45.81 22.64 13.73
N ALA A 830 -46.15 23.62 14.60
CA ALA A 830 -46.35 25.00 14.18
C ALA A 830 -45.08 25.63 13.53
N ALA A 831 -43.90 25.27 13.98
CA ALA A 831 -42.64 25.78 13.41
C ALA A 831 -42.39 25.19 12.02
N LEU A 832 -42.70 23.93 11.80
CA LEU A 832 -42.60 23.27 10.50
C LEU A 832 -43.68 23.80 9.53
N ALA A 833 -44.92 24.02 10.00
CA ALA A 833 -46.01 24.62 9.23
C ALA A 833 -45.65 26.02 8.74
N ALA A 834 -45.07 26.84 9.63
CA ALA A 834 -44.54 28.15 9.29
C ALA A 834 -43.41 28.09 8.26
N LEU A 835 -42.48 27.17 8.40
CA LEU A 835 -41.38 26.94 7.44
C LEU A 835 -41.91 26.52 6.07
N ILE A 836 -42.86 25.55 6.04
CA ILE A 836 -43.46 25.08 4.76
C ILE A 836 -44.14 26.25 4.04
N THR A 837 -44.88 27.08 4.78
CA THR A 837 -45.61 28.24 4.24
C THR A 837 -44.64 29.30 3.72
N ALA A 838 -43.54 29.59 4.46
CA ALA A 838 -42.54 30.55 4.03
C ALA A 838 -41.77 30.08 2.78
N GLU A 839 -41.54 28.78 2.65
CA GLU A 839 -40.70 28.15 1.65
C GLU A 839 -41.48 27.48 0.49
N LEU A 840 -42.70 27.92 0.22
CA LEU A 840 -43.56 27.37 -0.88
C LEU A 840 -42.88 27.44 -2.25
N LYS A 841 -42.02 28.45 -2.51
CA LYS A 841 -41.28 28.55 -3.77
C LYS A 841 -40.25 27.42 -3.90
N ALA A 842 -39.55 27.08 -2.82
CA ALA A 842 -38.61 25.97 -2.77
C ALA A 842 -39.33 24.63 -2.88
N LEU A 843 -40.44 24.47 -2.18
CA LEU A 843 -41.29 23.30 -2.27
C LEU A 843 -41.82 23.07 -3.72
N ALA A 844 -42.29 24.15 -4.36
CA ALA A 844 -42.75 24.11 -5.75
C ALA A 844 -41.63 23.75 -6.74
N LEU A 845 -40.43 24.29 -6.56
CA LEU A 845 -39.28 23.98 -7.41
C LEU A 845 -38.90 22.49 -7.31
N LEU A 846 -38.86 21.95 -6.09
CA LEU A 846 -38.32 20.63 -5.82
C LEU A 846 -39.35 19.50 -5.97
N SER A 847 -40.64 19.73 -5.69
CA SER A 847 -41.68 18.71 -5.74
C SER A 847 -42.70 18.91 -6.86
N LYS A 848 -42.60 20.01 -7.65
CA LYS A 848 -43.53 20.36 -8.72
C LYS A 848 -44.96 20.54 -8.24
N VAL A 849 -45.12 21.11 -7.04
CA VAL A 849 -46.44 21.56 -6.58
C VAL A 849 -46.75 22.95 -7.13
N ASP A 850 -48.02 23.31 -7.17
CA ASP A 850 -48.47 24.67 -7.50
C ASP A 850 -48.54 25.48 -6.20
N PRO A 851 -47.68 26.48 -5.98
CA PRO A 851 -47.64 27.22 -4.72
C PRO A 851 -48.93 27.93 -4.38
N ASP A 852 -49.74 28.31 -5.40
CA ASP A 852 -51.03 28.98 -5.21
C ASP A 852 -52.16 28.02 -4.82
N ARG A 853 -51.93 26.71 -4.97
CA ARG A 853 -52.90 25.62 -4.64
C ARG A 853 -52.49 24.81 -3.40
N VAL A 854 -51.31 25.05 -2.82
CA VAL A 854 -50.89 24.39 -1.57
C VAL A 854 -51.63 25.00 -0.39
N ALA A 855 -52.34 24.18 0.41
CA ALA A 855 -52.85 24.58 1.69
C ALA A 855 -52.08 23.94 2.84
N VAL A 856 -51.67 24.71 3.86
CA VAL A 856 -51.02 24.23 5.06
C VAL A 856 -51.93 24.51 6.26
N VAL A 857 -52.33 23.46 6.98
CA VAL A 857 -53.25 23.54 8.10
C VAL A 857 -52.73 22.81 9.32
N ALA A 858 -53.17 23.21 10.52
CA ALA A 858 -52.71 22.60 11.76
C ALA A 858 -53.37 21.25 12.07
N ALA A 859 -54.64 21.10 11.70
CA ALA A 859 -55.40 19.87 11.91
C ALA A 859 -56.23 19.51 10.67
N ARG A 860 -56.54 18.24 10.50
CA ARG A 860 -57.35 17.74 9.40
C ARG A 860 -58.77 18.38 9.37
N ALA A 861 -59.30 18.71 10.54
CA ALA A 861 -60.60 19.34 10.66
C ALA A 861 -60.67 20.78 10.10
N ASP A 862 -59.43 21.41 9.96
CA ASP A 862 -59.33 22.79 9.46
C ASP A 862 -59.22 22.85 7.92
N ALA A 863 -59.20 21.70 7.26
CA ALA A 863 -59.04 21.61 5.83
C ALA A 863 -60.28 21.06 5.11
N ASN A 864 -60.59 21.64 3.96
CA ASN A 864 -61.54 21.06 3.02
C ASN A 864 -60.81 20.00 2.17
N ILE A 865 -60.82 18.75 2.63
CA ILE A 865 -60.17 17.62 1.95
C ILE A 865 -61.21 16.83 1.20
N ASP A 866 -61.03 16.65 -0.10
CA ASP A 866 -61.91 15.84 -0.95
C ASP A 866 -61.97 14.40 -0.40
N ALA A 867 -63.16 13.79 -0.44
CA ALA A 867 -63.40 12.46 0.11
C ALA A 867 -62.58 11.35 -0.58
N ASP A 868 -62.12 11.59 -1.82
CA ASP A 868 -61.31 10.72 -2.66
C ASP A 868 -59.82 11.12 -2.70
N ALA A 869 -59.43 12.12 -1.90
CA ALA A 869 -58.00 12.54 -1.85
C ALA A 869 -57.11 11.42 -1.33
N VAL A 870 -55.97 11.25 -1.97
CA VAL A 870 -54.97 10.27 -1.55
C VAL A 870 -54.18 10.82 -0.36
N GLN A 871 -54.24 10.11 0.75
CA GLN A 871 -53.51 10.43 1.99
C GLN A 871 -52.08 9.81 1.97
N LEU A 872 -51.11 10.62 2.32
CA LEU A 872 -49.74 10.22 2.56
C LEU A 872 -49.36 10.58 3.99
N VAL A 873 -48.96 9.62 4.80
CA VAL A 873 -48.36 9.87 6.10
C VAL A 873 -46.87 10.03 5.89
N VAL A 874 -46.32 11.21 6.13
CA VAL A 874 -44.90 11.54 5.96
C VAL A 874 -44.14 11.24 7.25
N ALA A 875 -44.67 11.68 8.36
CA ALA A 875 -44.19 11.44 9.70
C ALA A 875 -45.36 11.62 10.71
N ASP A 876 -45.09 11.37 11.98
CA ASP A 876 -46.04 11.66 13.05
C ASP A 876 -46.39 13.16 13.06
N GLY A 877 -47.69 13.49 13.01
CA GLY A 877 -48.17 14.87 12.90
C GLY A 877 -47.90 15.59 11.57
N LEU A 878 -47.46 14.87 10.51
CA LEU A 878 -47.28 15.44 9.16
C LEU A 878 -47.87 14.53 8.09
N GLU A 879 -48.98 14.98 7.54
CA GLU A 879 -49.73 14.28 6.49
C GLU A 879 -49.94 15.15 5.25
N VAL A 880 -50.03 14.51 4.09
CA VAL A 880 -50.30 15.16 2.81
C VAL A 880 -51.54 14.54 2.16
N TYR A 881 -52.45 15.37 1.71
CA TYR A 881 -53.62 14.97 0.96
C TYR A 881 -53.54 15.52 -0.46
N LEU A 882 -53.55 14.65 -1.44
CA LEU A 882 -53.50 15.02 -2.85
C LEU A 882 -54.90 14.79 -3.49
N PRO A 883 -55.50 15.80 -4.14
CA PRO A 883 -56.74 15.63 -4.87
C PRO A 883 -56.59 14.55 -5.93
N GLN A 884 -57.61 13.65 -6.06
CA GLN A 884 -57.62 12.60 -7.08
C GLN A 884 -57.49 13.16 -8.50
N ALA A 885 -58.02 14.36 -8.73
CA ALA A 885 -57.96 15.06 -10.02
C ALA A 885 -56.51 15.39 -10.44
N ASP A 886 -55.60 15.59 -9.48
CA ASP A 886 -54.16 15.85 -9.74
C ASP A 886 -53.38 14.56 -10.04
N LEU A 887 -53.95 13.40 -9.65
CA LEU A 887 -53.37 12.08 -9.86
C LEU A 887 -53.88 11.40 -11.13
N ALA A 888 -54.99 11.88 -11.66
CA ALA A 888 -55.62 11.33 -12.87
C ALA A 888 -54.66 11.49 -14.07
N LYS A 889 -54.27 10.38 -14.65
CA LYS A 889 -53.53 10.40 -15.89
C LYS A 889 -54.42 11.03 -16.98
N ASP A 890 -53.89 11.99 -17.72
CA ASP A 890 -54.52 12.38 -18.99
C ASP A 890 -54.35 11.20 -19.96
N VAL A 891 -55.31 10.26 -19.85
CA VAL A 891 -55.29 8.99 -20.58
C VAL A 891 -55.14 9.24 -22.08
N ALA A 892 -55.67 10.35 -22.61
CA ALA A 892 -55.54 10.67 -24.04
C ALA A 892 -54.11 11.07 -24.43
N LYS A 893 -53.42 11.86 -23.61
CA LYS A 893 -52.00 12.24 -23.85
C LYS A 893 -51.04 11.07 -23.65
N GLU A 894 -51.31 10.24 -22.65
CA GLU A 894 -50.47 9.07 -22.39
C GLU A 894 -50.64 8.04 -23.49
N LEU A 895 -51.85 7.80 -24.00
CA LEU A 895 -52.07 6.98 -25.18
C LEU A 895 -51.36 7.53 -26.42
N ASP A 896 -51.38 8.85 -26.66
CA ASP A 896 -50.66 9.46 -27.79
C ASP A 896 -49.12 9.31 -27.62
N ARG A 897 -48.59 9.47 -26.41
CA ARG A 897 -47.16 9.25 -26.08
C ARG A 897 -46.72 7.81 -26.29
N LEU A 898 -47.48 6.85 -25.76
CA LEU A 898 -47.23 5.42 -25.89
C LEU A 898 -47.38 4.98 -27.35
N GLY A 899 -48.37 5.49 -28.04
CA GLY A 899 -48.57 5.26 -29.48
C GLY A 899 -47.40 5.68 -30.34
N ARG A 900 -46.87 6.90 -30.12
CA ARG A 900 -45.64 7.37 -30.81
C ARG A 900 -44.44 6.53 -30.47
N GLN A 901 -44.32 6.06 -29.24
CA GLN A 901 -43.24 5.16 -28.83
C GLN A 901 -43.37 3.80 -29.51
N ALA A 902 -44.54 3.23 -29.57
CA ALA A 902 -44.83 1.97 -30.27
C ALA A 902 -44.53 2.06 -31.77
N GLU A 903 -44.89 3.18 -32.42
CA GLU A 903 -44.55 3.45 -33.82
C GLU A 903 -43.05 3.52 -34.07
N LYS A 904 -42.30 4.16 -33.13
CA LYS A 904 -40.86 4.24 -33.23
C LYS A 904 -40.22 2.86 -33.12
N ILE A 905 -40.59 2.07 -32.10
CA ILE A 905 -40.13 0.71 -31.92
C ILE A 905 -40.50 -0.19 -33.09
N ALA A 906 -41.68 -0.05 -33.67
CA ALA A 906 -42.10 -0.77 -34.86
C ALA A 906 -41.21 -0.46 -36.09
N LYS A 907 -40.79 0.80 -36.26
CA LYS A 907 -39.80 1.19 -37.27
C LYS A 907 -38.44 0.58 -37.04
N ASP A 908 -37.98 0.54 -35.78
CA ASP A 908 -36.73 -0.08 -35.42
C ASP A 908 -36.73 -1.60 -35.69
N ILE A 909 -37.85 -2.28 -35.33
CA ILE A 909 -38.07 -3.71 -35.64
C ILE A 909 -38.02 -3.95 -37.14
N ALA A 910 -38.77 -3.18 -37.93
CA ALA A 910 -38.76 -3.31 -39.39
C ALA A 910 -37.41 -3.07 -40.01
N GLY A 911 -36.62 -2.13 -39.43
CA GLY A 911 -35.23 -1.88 -39.85
C GLY A 911 -34.30 -3.07 -39.56
N LEU A 912 -34.39 -3.66 -38.34
CA LEU A 912 -33.59 -4.83 -37.95
C LEU A 912 -34.00 -6.08 -38.75
N GLU A 913 -35.29 -6.32 -38.98
CA GLU A 913 -35.77 -7.39 -39.83
C GLU A 913 -35.31 -7.24 -41.30
N GLY A 914 -35.38 -6.02 -41.84
CA GLY A 914 -34.91 -5.71 -43.18
C GLY A 914 -33.41 -5.98 -43.32
N ARG A 915 -32.62 -5.68 -42.29
CA ARG A 915 -31.20 -6.00 -42.22
C ARG A 915 -30.95 -7.50 -42.21
N LEU A 916 -31.68 -8.25 -41.43
CA LEU A 916 -31.54 -9.71 -41.30
C LEU A 916 -32.04 -10.46 -42.54
N LYS A 917 -33.01 -9.91 -43.28
CA LYS A 917 -33.53 -10.43 -44.54
C LYS A 917 -32.64 -10.13 -45.77
N ASN A 918 -31.66 -9.22 -45.60
CA ASN A 918 -30.72 -8.90 -46.68
C ASN A 918 -29.63 -9.99 -46.80
N PRO A 919 -29.53 -10.73 -47.93
CA PRO A 919 -28.54 -11.80 -48.12
C PRO A 919 -27.10 -11.28 -47.98
N GLY A 920 -26.87 -10.01 -48.40
CA GLY A 920 -25.57 -9.38 -48.31
C GLY A 920 -25.11 -9.12 -46.86
N PHE A 921 -26.02 -9.06 -45.89
CA PHE A 921 -25.73 -8.96 -44.47
C PHE A 921 -25.71 -10.34 -43.81
N ALA A 922 -26.76 -11.15 -44.03
CA ALA A 922 -26.94 -12.45 -43.35
C ALA A 922 -25.80 -13.45 -43.69
N ASP A 923 -25.29 -13.42 -44.91
CA ASP A 923 -24.27 -14.38 -45.39
C ASP A 923 -22.81 -13.85 -45.32
N LYS A 924 -22.62 -12.51 -45.25
CA LYS A 924 -21.28 -11.88 -45.32
C LYS A 924 -20.82 -11.19 -44.05
N ALA A 925 -21.74 -10.87 -43.11
CA ALA A 925 -21.36 -10.28 -41.85
C ALA A 925 -20.79 -11.33 -40.89
N PRO A 926 -19.86 -10.96 -39.95
CA PRO A 926 -19.37 -11.86 -38.92
C PRO A 926 -20.53 -12.48 -38.11
N PRO A 927 -20.50 -13.80 -37.79
CA PRO A 927 -21.60 -14.48 -37.10
C PRO A 927 -22.02 -13.76 -35.80
N LYS A 928 -21.07 -13.22 -35.06
CA LYS A 928 -21.31 -12.44 -33.82
C LYS A 928 -22.20 -11.23 -34.08
N VAL A 929 -22.00 -10.49 -35.18
CA VAL A 929 -22.79 -9.29 -35.52
C VAL A 929 -24.22 -9.65 -35.93
N VAL A 930 -24.39 -10.80 -36.59
CA VAL A 930 -25.72 -11.32 -36.98
C VAL A 930 -26.49 -11.74 -35.71
N ASP A 931 -25.82 -12.43 -34.77
CA ASP A 931 -26.44 -12.87 -33.50
C ASP A 931 -26.76 -11.67 -32.59
N GLU A 932 -25.88 -10.66 -32.49
CA GLU A 932 -26.19 -9.40 -31.80
C GLU A 932 -27.42 -8.68 -32.42
N THR A 933 -27.54 -8.66 -33.73
CA THR A 933 -28.69 -8.07 -34.43
C THR A 933 -29.99 -8.85 -34.16
N ARG A 934 -29.92 -10.20 -34.08
CA ARG A 934 -31.06 -11.04 -33.67
C ARG A 934 -31.49 -10.81 -32.22
N ALA A 935 -30.51 -10.68 -31.31
CA ALA A 935 -30.78 -10.38 -29.91
C ALA A 935 -31.43 -8.99 -29.76
N GLN A 936 -30.94 -7.99 -30.47
CA GLN A 936 -31.58 -6.64 -30.50
C GLN A 936 -33.01 -6.68 -31.08
N LEU A 937 -33.22 -7.48 -32.09
CA LEU A 937 -34.58 -7.66 -32.64
C LEU A 937 -35.53 -8.30 -31.62
N ALA A 938 -35.07 -9.36 -30.92
CA ALA A 938 -35.90 -10.04 -29.92
C ALA A 938 -36.24 -9.09 -28.76
N GLU A 939 -35.24 -8.33 -28.27
CA GLU A 939 -35.45 -7.30 -27.24
C GLU A 939 -36.48 -6.24 -27.66
N LYS A 940 -36.39 -5.73 -28.90
CA LYS A 940 -37.32 -4.74 -29.43
C LYS A 940 -38.73 -5.28 -29.60
N VAL A 941 -38.87 -6.55 -29.98
CA VAL A 941 -40.18 -7.23 -30.06
C VAL A 941 -40.81 -7.36 -28.69
N GLU A 942 -40.06 -7.72 -27.68
CA GLU A 942 -40.52 -7.81 -26.30
C GLU A 942 -40.92 -6.44 -25.73
N GLN A 943 -40.08 -5.40 -25.96
CA GLN A 943 -40.40 -4.02 -25.62
C GLN A 943 -41.71 -3.54 -26.26
N LYS A 944 -41.93 -3.89 -27.53
CA LYS A 944 -43.20 -3.55 -28.24
C LYS A 944 -44.39 -4.25 -27.62
N ALA A 945 -44.29 -5.55 -27.32
CA ALA A 945 -45.36 -6.31 -26.69
C ALA A 945 -45.77 -5.75 -25.34
N THR A 946 -44.81 -5.37 -24.51
CA THR A 946 -45.06 -4.73 -23.20
C THR A 946 -45.76 -3.37 -23.35
N LEU A 947 -45.35 -2.62 -24.39
CA LEU A 947 -45.95 -1.31 -24.67
C LEU A 947 -47.37 -1.42 -25.19
N ASP A 948 -47.59 -2.37 -26.09
CA ASP A 948 -48.95 -2.64 -26.65
C ASP A 948 -49.92 -3.13 -25.53
N ALA A 949 -49.45 -3.95 -24.59
CA ALA A 949 -50.21 -4.34 -23.40
C ALA A 949 -50.54 -3.14 -22.53
N SER A 950 -49.60 -2.23 -22.30
CA SER A 950 -49.83 -1.00 -21.52
C SER A 950 -50.85 -0.06 -22.22
N ILE A 951 -50.83 0.01 -23.55
CA ILE A 951 -51.81 0.78 -24.33
C ILE A 951 -53.19 0.16 -24.16
N ALA A 952 -53.31 -1.17 -24.31
CA ALA A 952 -54.58 -1.88 -24.14
C ALA A 952 -55.22 -1.72 -22.75
N ASP A 953 -54.36 -1.80 -21.68
CA ASP A 953 -54.80 -1.57 -20.29
C ASP A 953 -55.32 -0.14 -20.09
N LEU A 954 -54.64 0.86 -20.65
CA LEU A 954 -55.04 2.25 -20.59
C LEU A 954 -56.32 2.54 -21.45
N GLU A 955 -56.50 1.87 -22.56
CA GLU A 955 -57.75 1.94 -23.35
C GLU A 955 -58.91 1.29 -22.64
N ALA A 956 -58.70 0.20 -21.92
CA ALA A 956 -59.71 -0.46 -21.10
C ALA A 956 -60.10 0.36 -19.85
N SER A 957 -59.27 1.27 -19.42
CA SER A 957 -59.52 2.18 -18.26
C SER A 957 -60.25 3.49 -18.66
N LYS A 958 -60.49 3.69 -19.94
CA LYS A 958 -61.29 4.78 -20.46
C LYS A 958 -62.78 4.53 -20.20
#